data_4ea89b5fe66561554e2e59e78ffbb284
#
_entry.id   4ea89b5fe66561554e2e59e78ffbb284
#
_cell.length_a   1.000
_cell.length_b   1.000
_cell.length_c   1.000
_cell.angle_alpha   90.00
_cell.angle_beta   90.00
_cell.angle_gamma   90.00
#
_symmetry.space_group_name_H-M   'P 1'
#
loop_
_entity.id
_entity.type
_entity.pdbx_description
1 polymer ?
#
loop_
_entity_poly.entity_id
_entity_poly.type
_entity_poly.pdbx_seq_one_letter_code
_entity_poly.pdbx_strand_id
1 'polypeptide(L)'
;MRLSLLILALCCSLAANAGKTSGTYHVPEVGKSPDPEMTVLSVEDRDGYECRYVEFTVEGKRRSRERVRAYLLIPDQASETVKCPAVLMLHDHGARFDIGKEKLVRPLAAVLPHGSDDHIARSSRQWVDKNFDGVWLADSMARQGYVVLAADALYWGERSNPEAQRWSELNYADKEDFSEASDRTLDVRARKDTIKALKTRVYEGQRKVYDDLFARDVIWAEKMLRDDIASVGLLKSLPYVDTENIGAFGFSMGAHRCWMLAAFCDDVKCGVALSWMTTLDREAEMSASDYSMAVMPMREQMDFGDIGMFLAPKPMLFLNGETDHLFPKEKVEVAFEKLHDHYSENPGQLKTLFFDGGHHCGKQVQASIADYLDENLKGPKYTNPVINADYSDPDICRVGDDYYMTSSSFNHFPGLQILRSTDLVNWELIGAALTDYPGPDWDDSLPWDVLSPGLEPDEPEAPGAHEWRTVPQHGCGVWAPAIRYHDGEFYIYCGDPDRGVFMVKTKDPAGKWDDPVWLVKAKGYIDPCPLWDSQGRAWLTHGCAGSRAGVKSVLFIAPMSEDGTRLLDRSRIIYDGHRTQPTIEGTKFYEYEGRYYIFSPAGGVSTGWQTVLRSDNPYGPYDEKVVMAQNGSPVNGPHQGGWIETASGEFWFMHFQDKDAYGRVVHLQPMKWNDGWPVIGEDEDGDGVGTPVTRYRMPDLPFTGVKRPADSDEFEKPSLGLQWQWAAVPSPYWSHADASKGCLRLYSVQQSDDWKNLWDSPNLLMQKFPEDRFTVTTRISFTPNPQLKQKSEACGLVVMGESYATLRLEDSPEGIRLKMVECIDADNGSPERVVFSRAVGSEPLPVPASNVYMSTTVPPVAPLPYVETTVYFRAQVKDVPREGNVPASVCTFSYSFDGNTWHKVISDGQEYEFKVRPGRWIGAKVGLYCNRYHSKNDSGWMESDWFRISY
;
A
#
# COMPACT_ATOMS: atom_id res chain seq x y z
N MET A 1 2.01 25.11 -23.97
CA MET A 1 2.12 25.53 -25.39
C MET A 1 2.51 26.98 -25.59
N ARG A 2 1.90 28.01 -24.96
CA ARG A 2 2.32 29.42 -25.13
C ARG A 2 3.60 29.82 -24.39
N LEU A 3 3.93 29.21 -23.27
CA LEU A 3 5.12 29.50 -22.49
C LEU A 3 6.38 28.84 -23.12
N SER A 4 6.27 27.63 -23.62
CA SER A 4 7.38 26.93 -24.34
C SER A 4 7.78 27.66 -25.62
N LEU A 5 6.83 28.23 -26.35
CA LEU A 5 7.09 29.06 -27.52
C LEU A 5 7.73 30.42 -27.17
N LEU A 6 7.43 30.97 -25.99
CA LEU A 6 8.03 32.23 -25.53
C LEU A 6 9.49 32.03 -25.10
N ILE A 7 9.78 30.90 -24.44
CA ILE A 7 11.16 30.54 -24.01
C ILE A 7 12.02 30.18 -25.23
N LEU A 8 11.47 29.47 -26.20
CA LEU A 8 12.15 29.21 -27.48
C LEU A 8 12.43 30.52 -28.22
N ALA A 9 11.49 31.47 -28.21
CA ALA A 9 11.67 32.80 -28.81
C ALA A 9 12.73 33.65 -28.06
N LEU A 10 12.85 33.50 -26.72
CA LEU A 10 13.86 34.18 -25.92
C LEU A 10 15.27 33.62 -26.16
N CYS A 11 15.40 32.30 -26.25
CA CYS A 11 16.67 31.64 -26.60
C CYS A 11 17.11 32.00 -28.02
N CYS A 12 16.20 32.07 -28.98
CA CYS A 12 16.49 32.54 -30.35
C CYS A 12 16.85 34.03 -30.41
N SER A 13 16.30 34.88 -29.53
CA SER A 13 16.63 36.32 -29.50
C SER A 13 17.98 36.62 -28.81
N LEU A 14 18.40 35.78 -27.84
CA LEU A 14 19.74 35.87 -27.23
C LEU A 14 20.84 35.36 -28.17
N ALA A 15 20.57 34.38 -29.02
CA ALA A 15 21.47 33.90 -30.06
C ALA A 15 21.67 34.90 -31.22
N ALA A 16 20.74 35.83 -31.44
CA ALA A 16 20.80 36.85 -32.50
C ALA A 16 21.75 38.01 -32.18
N ASN A 17 22.23 38.17 -30.94
CA ASN A 17 23.15 39.25 -30.53
C ASN A 17 24.61 38.82 -30.30
N ALA A 18 24.91 37.51 -30.43
CA ALA A 18 26.30 37.02 -30.40
C ALA A 18 26.82 36.94 -31.84
N GLY A 19 27.84 37.73 -32.17
CA GLY A 19 28.43 37.80 -33.48
C GLY A 19 28.88 36.43 -33.98
N LYS A 20 28.58 36.15 -35.22
CA LYS A 20 28.97 35.05 -36.09
C LYS A 20 30.00 34.08 -35.52
N THR A 21 29.52 33.03 -34.79
CA THR A 21 30.17 31.74 -34.66
C THR A 21 29.20 30.72 -35.21
N SER A 22 29.63 29.96 -36.21
CA SER A 22 28.86 28.94 -36.91
C SER A 22 28.46 27.79 -35.93
N GLY A 23 27.18 27.57 -35.77
CA GLY A 23 26.66 26.43 -35.07
C GLY A 23 25.43 26.79 -34.21
N THR A 24 24.33 27.13 -34.88
CA THR A 24 23.00 27.18 -34.21
C THR A 24 22.60 25.74 -33.91
N TYR A 25 22.42 25.43 -32.61
CA TYR A 25 21.78 24.19 -32.18
C TYR A 25 20.33 24.23 -32.66
N HIS A 26 20.05 23.47 -33.72
CA HIS A 26 18.69 23.29 -34.17
C HIS A 26 18.07 22.11 -33.42
N VAL A 27 17.27 22.42 -32.42
CA VAL A 27 16.33 21.43 -31.87
C VAL A 27 15.47 20.93 -33.02
N PRO A 28 15.38 19.63 -33.26
CA PRO A 28 14.47 19.10 -34.27
C PRO A 28 13.06 19.61 -33.99
N GLU A 29 12.33 20.06 -35.04
CA GLU A 29 10.91 20.40 -34.87
C GLU A 29 10.20 19.16 -34.28
N VAL A 30 9.77 19.29 -33.06
CA VAL A 30 9.02 18.25 -32.36
C VAL A 30 7.69 18.06 -33.07
N GLY A 31 7.41 16.87 -33.53
CA GLY A 31 6.06 16.52 -33.92
C GLY A 31 5.76 16.08 -35.34
N LYS A 32 6.72 15.84 -36.21
CA LYS A 32 6.46 15.19 -37.50
C LYS A 32 7.69 14.40 -37.99
N SER A 33 8.03 13.32 -37.31
CA SER A 33 8.66 12.23 -38.02
C SER A 33 7.63 11.68 -39.02
N PRO A 34 7.92 11.54 -40.31
CA PRO A 34 7.06 10.75 -41.17
C PRO A 34 6.96 9.36 -40.54
N ASP A 35 5.78 8.72 -40.55
CA ASP A 35 5.60 7.37 -40.07
C ASP A 35 6.76 6.50 -40.53
N PRO A 36 7.59 5.95 -39.62
CA PRO A 36 8.77 5.20 -40.02
C PRO A 36 8.29 3.92 -40.69
N GLU A 37 8.66 3.71 -41.93
CA GLU A 37 8.41 2.41 -42.57
C GLU A 37 9.18 1.34 -41.81
N MET A 38 8.46 0.37 -41.23
CA MET A 38 9.01 -0.75 -40.49
C MET A 38 8.83 -2.05 -41.25
N THR A 39 9.87 -2.89 -41.24
CA THR A 39 9.84 -4.26 -41.75
C THR A 39 10.27 -5.22 -40.65
N VAL A 40 9.46 -6.28 -40.39
CA VAL A 40 9.83 -7.36 -39.47
C VAL A 40 10.74 -8.33 -40.20
N LEU A 41 11.94 -8.56 -39.68
CA LEU A 41 12.96 -9.44 -40.22
C LEU A 41 12.95 -10.84 -39.60
N SER A 42 12.64 -10.94 -38.31
CA SER A 42 12.57 -12.20 -37.57
C SER A 42 11.67 -12.04 -36.35
N VAL A 43 11.09 -13.14 -35.88
CA VAL A 43 10.20 -13.21 -34.70
C VAL A 43 10.59 -14.42 -33.86
N GLU A 44 10.55 -14.27 -32.53
CA GLU A 44 10.78 -15.33 -31.56
C GLU A 44 9.77 -15.13 -30.42
N ASP A 45 8.92 -16.14 -30.15
CA ASP A 45 8.06 -16.17 -29.00
C ASP A 45 8.90 -16.48 -27.75
N ARG A 46 8.71 -15.72 -26.70
CA ARG A 46 9.38 -15.84 -25.43
C ARG A 46 8.36 -15.87 -24.30
N ASP A 47 8.77 -16.36 -23.15
CA ASP A 47 7.94 -16.42 -21.97
C ASP A 47 7.40 -15.03 -21.57
N GLY A 48 6.08 -14.83 -21.80
CA GLY A 48 5.34 -13.60 -21.51
C GLY A 48 5.43 -12.48 -22.55
N TYR A 49 6.13 -12.67 -23.69
CA TYR A 49 6.22 -11.66 -24.76
C TYR A 49 6.78 -12.21 -26.08
N GLU A 50 6.44 -11.55 -27.17
CA GLU A 50 7.03 -11.77 -28.50
C GLU A 50 8.20 -10.82 -28.72
N CYS A 51 9.35 -11.31 -29.21
CA CYS A 51 10.52 -10.53 -29.60
C CYS A 51 10.64 -10.46 -31.12
N ARG A 52 10.52 -9.27 -31.70
CA ARG A 52 10.71 -9.00 -33.13
C ARG A 52 12.04 -8.33 -33.39
N TYR A 53 12.76 -8.81 -34.39
CA TYR A 53 13.87 -8.09 -34.97
C TYR A 53 13.36 -7.30 -36.16
N VAL A 54 13.47 -5.99 -36.09
CA VAL A 54 12.83 -5.08 -37.04
C VAL A 54 13.85 -4.14 -37.68
N GLU A 55 13.54 -3.68 -38.91
CA GLU A 55 14.26 -2.63 -39.61
C GLU A 55 13.30 -1.47 -39.85
N PHE A 56 13.70 -0.25 -39.50
CA PHE A 56 12.92 0.96 -39.73
C PHE A 56 13.77 2.10 -40.23
N THR A 57 13.16 3.17 -40.74
CA THR A 57 13.86 4.28 -41.39
C THR A 57 14.02 5.48 -40.45
N VAL A 58 15.23 6.06 -40.44
CA VAL A 58 15.55 7.32 -39.79
C VAL A 58 16.11 8.30 -40.83
N GLU A 59 16.25 9.57 -40.45
CA GLU A 59 16.87 10.57 -41.34
C GLU A 59 18.37 10.31 -41.56
N GLY A 60 18.75 10.05 -42.77
CA GLY A 60 20.13 9.80 -43.21
C GLY A 60 20.83 11.04 -43.75
N LYS A 61 21.96 10.80 -44.42
CA LYS A 61 22.74 11.86 -45.10
C LYS A 61 21.92 12.57 -46.19
N ARG A 62 21.97 13.90 -46.20
CA ARG A 62 21.28 14.74 -47.22
C ARG A 62 19.77 14.49 -47.32
N ARG A 63 19.10 14.29 -46.17
CA ARG A 63 17.67 13.92 -46.12
C ARG A 63 17.33 12.60 -46.82
N SER A 64 18.34 11.73 -47.03
CA SER A 64 18.09 10.35 -47.42
C SER A 64 17.52 9.56 -46.24
N ARG A 65 16.88 8.43 -46.53
CA ARG A 65 16.45 7.47 -45.50
C ARG A 65 17.59 6.54 -45.14
N GLU A 66 17.95 6.44 -43.87
CA GLU A 66 18.89 5.46 -43.31
C GLU A 66 18.07 4.35 -42.65
N ARG A 67 18.46 3.09 -42.85
CA ARG A 67 17.83 1.94 -42.21
C ARG A 67 18.54 1.64 -40.90
N VAL A 68 17.75 1.48 -39.82
CA VAL A 68 18.24 1.13 -38.52
C VAL A 68 17.52 -0.14 -38.05
N ARG A 69 18.29 -1.06 -37.50
CA ARG A 69 17.72 -2.30 -36.92
C ARG A 69 17.56 -2.19 -35.44
N ALA A 70 16.46 -2.79 -34.91
CA ALA A 70 16.07 -2.75 -33.52
C ALA A 70 15.47 -4.07 -33.09
N TYR A 71 15.43 -4.29 -31.76
CA TYR A 71 14.57 -5.26 -31.15
C TYR A 71 13.32 -4.54 -30.67
N LEU A 72 12.15 -5.08 -31.02
CA LEU A 72 10.84 -4.68 -30.56
C LEU A 72 10.23 -5.85 -29.77
N LEU A 73 10.01 -5.64 -28.48
CA LEU A 73 9.46 -6.63 -27.57
C LEU A 73 8.02 -6.25 -27.27
N ILE A 74 7.09 -7.20 -27.42
CA ILE A 74 5.65 -6.98 -27.34
C ILE A 74 5.07 -7.93 -26.30
N PRO A 75 4.53 -7.46 -25.17
CA PRO A 75 3.88 -8.30 -24.17
C PRO A 75 2.73 -9.11 -24.76
N ASP A 76 2.51 -10.34 -24.31
CA ASP A 76 1.46 -11.24 -24.82
C ASP A 76 0.05 -10.64 -24.70
N GLN A 77 -0.20 -9.80 -23.66
CA GLN A 77 -1.48 -9.11 -23.50
C GLN A 77 -1.71 -7.94 -24.47
N ALA A 78 -0.66 -7.47 -25.15
CA ALA A 78 -0.76 -6.28 -26.01
C ALA A 78 -1.55 -6.59 -27.28
N SER A 79 -2.59 -5.81 -27.57
CA SER A 79 -3.45 -5.93 -28.73
C SER A 79 -4.00 -4.57 -29.17
N GLU A 80 -4.74 -4.52 -30.27
CA GLU A 80 -5.42 -3.28 -30.67
C GLU A 80 -6.45 -2.79 -29.64
N THR A 81 -7.02 -3.72 -28.87
CA THR A 81 -8.01 -3.44 -27.82
C THR A 81 -7.39 -3.28 -26.43
N VAL A 82 -6.22 -3.87 -26.17
CA VAL A 82 -5.48 -3.75 -24.93
C VAL A 82 -4.13 -3.09 -25.22
N LYS A 83 -4.08 -1.78 -25.14
CA LYS A 83 -2.86 -1.01 -25.38
C LYS A 83 -1.95 -1.03 -24.18
N CYS A 84 -0.66 -1.24 -24.41
CA CYS A 84 0.35 -1.26 -23.36
C CYS A 84 1.22 0.00 -23.40
N PRO A 85 1.66 0.52 -22.24
CA PRO A 85 2.67 1.57 -22.20
C PRO A 85 3.96 1.11 -22.85
N ALA A 86 4.76 2.05 -23.35
CA ALA A 86 6.00 1.71 -24.05
C ALA A 86 7.22 2.36 -23.42
N VAL A 87 8.39 1.72 -23.58
CA VAL A 87 9.68 2.25 -23.11
C VAL A 87 10.70 2.16 -24.26
N LEU A 88 11.27 3.33 -24.60
CA LEU A 88 12.46 3.37 -25.47
C LEU A 88 13.71 3.15 -24.61
N MET A 89 14.46 2.09 -24.90
CA MET A 89 15.66 1.75 -24.15
C MET A 89 16.93 2.14 -24.89
N LEU A 90 17.78 2.92 -24.21
CA LEU A 90 18.96 3.58 -24.78
C LEU A 90 20.22 2.99 -24.13
N HIS A 91 21.01 2.25 -24.94
CA HIS A 91 22.20 1.54 -24.45
C HIS A 91 23.36 2.48 -24.10
N ASP A 92 24.27 2.01 -23.27
CA ASP A 92 25.48 2.69 -22.81
C ASP A 92 26.60 2.71 -23.89
N HIS A 93 27.61 3.54 -23.64
CA HIS A 93 28.83 3.58 -24.46
C HIS A 93 29.67 2.30 -24.33
N GLY A 94 30.15 2.03 -23.12
CA GLY A 94 30.92 0.86 -22.70
C GLY A 94 32.18 0.57 -23.50
N ALA A 95 32.48 1.36 -24.54
CA ALA A 95 33.51 1.08 -25.55
C ALA A 95 33.39 -0.32 -26.21
N ARG A 96 32.18 -0.92 -26.14
CA ARG A 96 31.83 -2.18 -26.82
C ARG A 96 31.10 -1.83 -28.12
N PHE A 97 31.85 -1.61 -29.19
CA PHE A 97 31.30 -1.18 -30.48
C PHE A 97 30.76 -2.34 -31.30
N ASP A 98 31.03 -3.59 -30.88
CA ASP A 98 30.50 -4.82 -31.45
C ASP A 98 29.02 -5.07 -31.09
N ILE A 99 28.56 -4.50 -30.01
CA ILE A 99 27.18 -4.58 -29.52
C ILE A 99 26.62 -3.20 -29.15
N GLY A 100 25.34 -2.99 -29.35
CA GLY A 100 24.60 -1.80 -28.93
C GLY A 100 23.33 -2.20 -28.18
N LYS A 101 22.24 -2.45 -28.90
CA LYS A 101 20.95 -2.92 -28.40
C LYS A 101 21.04 -4.26 -27.66
N GLU A 102 22.01 -5.11 -27.98
CA GLU A 102 22.27 -6.40 -27.34
C GLU A 102 22.82 -6.26 -25.91
N LYS A 103 23.18 -5.06 -25.48
CA LYS A 103 23.47 -4.75 -24.06
C LYS A 103 22.21 -4.73 -23.19
N LEU A 104 21.04 -4.58 -23.78
CA LEU A 104 19.75 -4.44 -23.10
C LEU A 104 18.78 -5.58 -23.42
N VAL A 105 18.89 -6.17 -24.61
CA VAL A 105 18.01 -7.23 -25.13
C VAL A 105 18.80 -8.50 -25.36
N ARG A 106 18.25 -9.65 -24.99
CA ARG A 106 18.80 -10.96 -25.34
C ARG A 106 18.73 -11.16 -26.86
N PRO A 107 19.86 -11.34 -27.55
CA PRO A 107 19.88 -11.49 -29.02
C PRO A 107 19.05 -12.69 -29.50
N LEU A 108 18.39 -12.55 -30.65
CA LEU A 108 17.75 -13.67 -31.36
C LEU A 108 18.79 -14.53 -32.03
N ALA A 109 18.84 -15.83 -31.72
CA ALA A 109 19.77 -16.76 -32.34
C ALA A 109 19.58 -16.85 -33.88
N ALA A 110 18.34 -16.69 -34.36
CA ALA A 110 17.98 -16.75 -35.77
C ALA A 110 18.60 -15.64 -36.66
N VAL A 111 18.98 -14.51 -36.05
CA VAL A 111 19.59 -13.39 -36.80
C VAL A 111 21.10 -13.33 -36.67
N LEU A 112 21.70 -14.23 -35.88
CA LEU A 112 23.14 -14.31 -35.69
C LEU A 112 23.74 -15.37 -36.61
N PRO A 113 24.88 -15.10 -37.29
CA PRO A 113 25.51 -16.04 -38.23
C PRO A 113 25.82 -17.43 -37.64
N HIS A 114 26.16 -17.50 -36.36
CA HIS A 114 26.50 -18.72 -35.65
C HIS A 114 25.52 -19.05 -34.51
N GLY A 115 24.30 -18.47 -34.52
CA GLY A 115 23.29 -18.70 -33.52
C GLY A 115 23.76 -18.31 -32.10
N SER A 116 23.47 -19.14 -31.09
CA SER A 116 23.83 -18.87 -29.69
C SER A 116 25.36 -18.88 -29.43
N ASP A 117 26.13 -19.48 -30.30
CA ASP A 117 27.58 -19.51 -30.19
C ASP A 117 28.29 -18.36 -30.92
N ASP A 118 27.50 -17.42 -31.43
CA ASP A 118 28.00 -16.22 -32.10
C ASP A 118 28.73 -15.30 -31.11
N HIS A 119 29.73 -14.58 -31.65
CA HIS A 119 30.48 -13.59 -30.89
C HIS A 119 29.57 -12.54 -30.24
N ILE A 120 28.56 -12.06 -30.96
CA ILE A 120 27.61 -11.06 -30.44
C ILE A 120 26.83 -11.62 -29.24
N ALA A 121 26.38 -12.88 -29.32
CA ALA A 121 25.67 -13.51 -28.18
C ALA A 121 26.58 -13.62 -26.94
N ARG A 122 27.83 -14.03 -27.12
CA ARG A 122 28.80 -14.08 -26.00
C ARG A 122 29.11 -12.68 -25.45
N SER A 123 29.35 -11.71 -26.33
CA SER A 123 29.62 -10.32 -25.98
C SER A 123 28.47 -9.69 -25.18
N SER A 124 27.23 -9.93 -25.62
CA SER A 124 26.01 -9.52 -24.92
C SER A 124 25.93 -10.13 -23.52
N ARG A 125 26.11 -11.45 -23.38
CA ARG A 125 26.07 -12.14 -22.09
C ARG A 125 27.12 -11.59 -21.11
N GLN A 126 28.39 -11.51 -21.55
CA GLN A 126 29.45 -10.94 -20.72
C GLN A 126 29.16 -9.50 -20.26
N TRP A 127 28.51 -8.70 -21.12
CA TRP A 127 28.14 -7.33 -20.78
C TRP A 127 27.06 -7.29 -19.72
N VAL A 128 26.02 -8.10 -19.88
CA VAL A 128 24.88 -8.16 -18.97
C VAL A 128 25.27 -8.76 -17.64
N ASP A 129 26.07 -9.83 -17.64
CA ASP A 129 26.58 -10.43 -16.39
C ASP A 129 27.41 -9.42 -15.57
N LYS A 130 28.21 -8.59 -16.25
CA LYS A 130 29.07 -7.62 -15.59
C LYS A 130 28.34 -6.36 -15.10
N ASN A 131 27.39 -5.82 -15.88
CA ASN A 131 26.84 -4.47 -15.66
C ASN A 131 25.36 -4.48 -15.26
N PHE A 132 24.66 -5.63 -15.37
CA PHE A 132 23.22 -5.77 -15.14
C PHE A 132 22.87 -6.99 -14.28
N ASP A 133 23.83 -7.57 -13.55
CA ASP A 133 23.63 -8.75 -12.69
C ASP A 133 22.97 -9.94 -13.41
N GLY A 134 23.33 -10.15 -14.70
CA GLY A 134 22.81 -11.24 -15.52
C GLY A 134 21.40 -11.03 -16.08
N VAL A 135 20.83 -9.84 -15.98
CA VAL A 135 19.45 -9.54 -16.43
C VAL A 135 19.46 -8.68 -17.68
N TRP A 136 18.88 -9.17 -18.78
CA TRP A 136 18.54 -8.31 -19.92
C TRP A 136 17.33 -7.44 -19.54
N LEU A 137 17.57 -6.17 -19.27
CA LEU A 137 16.57 -5.27 -18.70
C LEU A 137 15.35 -5.08 -19.61
N ALA A 138 15.55 -5.02 -20.94
CA ALA A 138 14.45 -4.90 -21.88
C ALA A 138 13.52 -6.12 -21.87
N ASP A 139 14.08 -7.32 -21.77
CA ASP A 139 13.33 -8.58 -21.63
C ASP A 139 12.53 -8.60 -20.33
N SER A 140 13.11 -8.09 -19.23
CA SER A 140 12.41 -7.97 -17.94
C SER A 140 11.23 -6.99 -18.01
N MET A 141 11.41 -5.83 -18.67
CA MET A 141 10.35 -4.84 -18.83
C MET A 141 9.21 -5.32 -19.72
N ALA A 142 9.53 -6.12 -20.78
CA ALA A 142 8.51 -6.71 -21.63
C ALA A 142 7.61 -7.68 -20.85
N ARG A 143 8.18 -8.56 -19.99
CA ARG A 143 7.41 -9.42 -19.08
C ARG A 143 6.53 -8.64 -18.11
N GLN A 144 6.95 -7.43 -17.76
CA GLN A 144 6.17 -6.53 -16.89
C GLN A 144 5.07 -5.77 -17.65
N GLY A 145 4.85 -6.08 -18.94
CA GLY A 145 3.75 -5.51 -19.72
C GLY A 145 4.08 -4.21 -20.45
N TYR A 146 5.36 -3.92 -20.71
CA TYR A 146 5.77 -2.80 -21.57
C TYR A 146 6.06 -3.24 -22.99
N VAL A 147 5.61 -2.48 -23.98
CA VAL A 147 6.19 -2.55 -25.32
C VAL A 147 7.57 -1.89 -25.27
N VAL A 148 8.61 -2.63 -25.62
CA VAL A 148 10.00 -2.14 -25.53
C VAL A 148 10.65 -2.04 -26.90
N LEU A 149 11.28 -0.92 -27.18
CA LEU A 149 12.10 -0.74 -28.38
C LEU A 149 13.54 -0.44 -27.97
N ALA A 150 14.50 -1.16 -28.56
CA ALA A 150 15.92 -0.89 -28.38
C ALA A 150 16.65 -0.92 -29.76
N ALA A 151 17.30 0.19 -30.08
CA ALA A 151 18.04 0.36 -31.34
C ALA A 151 19.49 0.76 -31.08
N ASP A 152 20.38 0.48 -32.10
CA ASP A 152 21.77 0.87 -32.03
C ASP A 152 21.94 2.38 -32.22
N ALA A 153 22.70 3.01 -31.35
CA ALA A 153 23.24 4.34 -31.59
C ALA A 153 24.21 4.34 -32.76
N LEU A 154 24.36 5.48 -33.44
CA LEU A 154 25.35 5.64 -34.47
C LEU A 154 26.75 5.29 -33.94
N TYR A 155 27.46 4.41 -34.60
CA TYR A 155 28.79 3.87 -34.28
C TYR A 155 28.79 2.70 -33.26
N TRP A 156 27.66 2.10 -32.94
CA TRP A 156 27.55 0.87 -32.11
C TRP A 156 26.79 -0.22 -32.87
N GLY A 157 27.06 -1.49 -32.48
CA GLY A 157 26.40 -2.65 -33.05
C GLY A 157 26.52 -2.69 -34.57
N GLU A 158 25.40 -2.88 -35.25
CA GLU A 158 25.37 -2.93 -36.74
C GLU A 158 25.62 -1.58 -37.40
N ARG A 159 25.55 -0.47 -36.67
CA ARG A 159 25.90 0.86 -37.18
C ARG A 159 27.38 1.24 -36.97
N SER A 160 28.18 0.31 -36.44
CA SER A 160 29.60 0.48 -36.19
C SER A 160 30.40 0.19 -37.48
N ASN A 161 31.68 0.60 -37.50
CA ASN A 161 32.58 0.24 -38.56
C ASN A 161 33.36 -1.07 -38.26
N PRO A 162 33.88 -1.79 -39.28
CA PRO A 162 34.58 -3.05 -39.05
C PRO A 162 35.80 -2.95 -38.15
N GLU A 163 36.48 -1.82 -38.09
CA GLU A 163 37.66 -1.63 -37.24
C GLU A 163 37.29 -1.49 -35.78
N ALA A 164 36.20 -0.77 -35.49
CA ALA A 164 35.66 -0.64 -34.15
C ALA A 164 35.08 -1.96 -33.60
N GLN A 165 34.37 -2.71 -34.46
CA GLN A 165 33.91 -4.07 -34.13
C GLN A 165 35.10 -4.99 -33.85
N ARG A 166 36.10 -5.03 -34.73
CA ARG A 166 37.29 -5.86 -34.54
C ARG A 166 38.08 -5.48 -33.28
N TRP A 167 38.20 -4.19 -33.00
CA TRP A 167 38.85 -3.74 -31.78
C TRP A 167 38.13 -4.24 -30.53
N SER A 168 36.79 -4.13 -30.45
CA SER A 168 35.99 -4.61 -29.35
C SER A 168 36.13 -6.11 -29.18
N GLU A 169 36.01 -6.86 -30.26
CA GLU A 169 36.18 -8.31 -30.28
C GLU A 169 37.53 -8.74 -29.68
N LEU A 170 38.62 -8.13 -30.11
CA LEU A 170 39.97 -8.46 -29.63
C LEU A 170 40.24 -7.96 -28.20
N ASN A 171 39.69 -6.81 -27.82
CA ASN A 171 39.96 -6.21 -26.53
C ASN A 171 39.25 -6.90 -25.37
N TYR A 172 38.03 -7.45 -25.61
CA TYR A 172 37.16 -8.04 -24.60
C TYR A 172 37.06 -9.56 -24.69
N ALA A 173 37.66 -10.21 -25.68
CA ALA A 173 37.70 -11.67 -25.74
C ALA A 173 38.45 -12.27 -24.54
N ASP A 174 37.89 -13.30 -23.97
CA ASP A 174 38.51 -14.07 -22.87
C ASP A 174 39.75 -14.83 -23.35
N LYS A 175 40.67 -15.13 -22.43
CA LYS A 175 41.90 -15.83 -22.74
C LYS A 175 41.64 -17.24 -23.30
N GLU A 176 40.53 -17.86 -22.95
CA GLU A 176 40.11 -19.18 -23.41
C GLU A 176 39.55 -19.17 -24.84
N ASP A 177 38.82 -18.10 -25.22
CA ASP A 177 38.27 -17.91 -26.56
C ASP A 177 39.34 -17.79 -27.66
N PHE A 178 40.59 -17.48 -27.29
CA PHE A 178 41.72 -17.40 -28.24
C PHE A 178 42.23 -18.76 -28.68
N SER A 179 41.84 -19.83 -27.96
CA SER A 179 42.28 -21.21 -28.33
C SER A 179 41.49 -21.77 -29.52
N GLU A 180 40.31 -21.23 -29.80
CA GLU A 180 39.38 -21.73 -30.83
C GLU A 180 39.19 -20.80 -32.05
N ALA A 181 39.46 -19.51 -31.89
CA ALA A 181 39.30 -18.56 -32.99
C ALA A 181 40.42 -18.63 -34.03
N SER A 182 40.11 -18.29 -35.27
CA SER A 182 40.93 -18.32 -36.48
C SER A 182 42.28 -17.57 -36.42
N ASP A 183 42.63 -16.93 -35.30
CA ASP A 183 43.86 -16.15 -35.11
C ASP A 183 44.87 -16.78 -34.14
N ARG A 184 44.98 -18.11 -34.13
CA ARG A 184 46.04 -18.86 -33.41
C ARG A 184 47.49 -18.43 -33.74
N THR A 185 47.67 -17.45 -34.63
CA THR A 185 48.98 -17.01 -35.11
C THR A 185 49.55 -15.78 -34.39
N LEU A 186 48.71 -15.05 -33.53
CA LEU A 186 49.21 -13.89 -32.83
C LEU A 186 49.65 -14.27 -31.40
N ASP A 187 50.91 -14.09 -31.11
CA ASP A 187 51.40 -14.16 -29.74
C ASP A 187 50.81 -12.98 -28.91
N VAL A 188 50.89 -13.04 -27.57
CA VAL A 188 50.33 -12.03 -26.65
C VAL A 188 50.82 -10.62 -26.94
N ARG A 189 52.04 -10.46 -27.47
CA ARG A 189 52.63 -9.17 -27.78
C ARG A 189 52.05 -8.60 -29.07
N ALA A 190 51.99 -9.43 -30.13
CA ALA A 190 51.38 -9.04 -31.41
C ALA A 190 49.89 -8.67 -31.25
N ARG A 191 49.19 -9.38 -30.38
CA ARG A 191 47.80 -9.04 -30.01
C ARG A 191 47.70 -7.63 -29.39
N LYS A 192 48.51 -7.33 -28.36
CA LYS A 192 48.52 -6.00 -27.70
C LYS A 192 48.84 -4.90 -28.70
N ASP A 193 49.80 -5.12 -29.62
CA ASP A 193 50.14 -4.14 -30.63
C ASP A 193 49.00 -3.94 -31.65
N THR A 194 48.29 -4.99 -32.03
CA THR A 194 47.09 -4.93 -32.87
C THR A 194 45.95 -4.18 -32.20
N ILE A 195 45.63 -4.49 -30.94
CA ILE A 195 44.61 -3.79 -30.15
C ILE A 195 44.94 -2.30 -30.07
N LYS A 196 46.20 -1.93 -29.81
CA LYS A 196 46.63 -0.54 -29.73
C LYS A 196 46.48 0.18 -31.07
N ALA A 197 46.88 -0.45 -32.18
CA ALA A 197 46.74 0.09 -33.52
C ALA A 197 45.27 0.30 -33.92
N LEU A 198 44.42 -0.68 -33.65
CA LEU A 198 42.99 -0.59 -33.87
C LEU A 198 42.35 0.51 -33.02
N LYS A 199 42.73 0.63 -31.73
CA LYS A 199 42.23 1.69 -30.86
C LYS A 199 42.47 3.09 -31.47
N THR A 200 43.67 3.33 -32.02
CA THR A 200 43.96 4.60 -32.67
C THR A 200 43.03 4.83 -33.87
N ARG A 201 42.81 3.80 -34.70
CA ARG A 201 41.90 3.92 -35.87
C ARG A 201 40.42 4.10 -35.45
N VAL A 202 40.01 3.51 -34.34
CA VAL A 202 38.68 3.74 -33.80
C VAL A 202 38.45 5.20 -33.45
N TYR A 203 39.41 5.83 -32.79
CA TYR A 203 39.34 7.27 -32.48
C TYR A 203 39.41 8.15 -33.73
N GLU A 204 40.27 7.82 -34.69
CA GLU A 204 40.31 8.49 -35.99
C GLU A 204 38.98 8.35 -36.75
N GLY A 205 38.37 7.18 -36.68
CA GLY A 205 37.06 6.89 -37.27
C GLY A 205 35.94 7.70 -36.59
N GLN A 206 35.92 7.77 -35.24
CA GLN A 206 34.98 8.60 -34.50
C GLN A 206 35.13 10.09 -34.85
N ARG A 207 36.37 10.57 -34.85
CA ARG A 207 36.64 11.95 -35.24
C ARG A 207 36.15 12.26 -36.66
N LYS A 208 36.38 11.35 -37.59
CA LYS A 208 35.88 11.50 -38.97
C LYS A 208 34.36 11.59 -39.06
N VAL A 209 33.65 10.75 -38.28
CA VAL A 209 32.17 10.81 -38.19
C VAL A 209 31.75 12.17 -37.64
N TYR A 210 32.39 12.64 -36.54
CA TYR A 210 32.14 13.95 -35.95
C TYR A 210 32.40 15.09 -36.97
N ASP A 211 33.56 15.12 -37.60
CA ASP A 211 33.94 16.14 -38.60
C ASP A 211 32.98 16.15 -39.81
N ASP A 212 32.57 14.97 -40.28
CA ASP A 212 31.60 14.79 -41.36
C ASP A 212 30.19 15.29 -40.99
N LEU A 213 29.74 15.15 -39.72
CA LEU A 213 28.48 15.68 -39.22
C LEU A 213 28.58 17.20 -39.02
N PHE A 214 29.64 17.65 -38.39
CA PHE A 214 29.87 19.08 -38.09
C PHE A 214 29.98 19.92 -39.34
N ALA A 215 30.62 19.41 -40.42
CA ALA A 215 30.69 20.09 -41.74
C ALA A 215 29.29 20.30 -42.36
N ARG A 216 28.25 19.74 -41.78
CA ARG A 216 26.84 19.85 -42.20
C ARG A 216 25.97 20.57 -41.19
N ASP A 217 26.60 21.28 -40.26
CA ASP A 217 25.91 21.91 -39.09
C ASP A 217 25.08 20.93 -38.24
N VAL A 218 25.50 19.66 -38.14
CA VAL A 218 24.90 18.64 -37.29
C VAL A 218 25.91 18.17 -36.26
N ILE A 219 25.53 18.18 -34.99
CA ILE A 219 26.33 17.56 -33.93
C ILE A 219 25.96 16.09 -33.82
N TRP A 220 26.88 15.25 -33.37
CA TRP A 220 26.63 13.81 -33.20
C TRP A 220 25.51 13.53 -32.20
N ALA A 221 25.52 14.17 -31.06
CA ALA A 221 24.45 14.05 -30.07
C ALA A 221 23.07 14.45 -30.65
N GLU A 222 23.00 15.48 -31.49
CA GLU A 222 21.78 15.87 -32.20
C GLU A 222 21.33 14.79 -33.21
N LYS A 223 22.27 14.17 -33.95
CA LYS A 223 21.91 13.05 -34.83
C LYS A 223 21.32 11.88 -34.07
N MET A 224 21.89 11.53 -32.90
CA MET A 224 21.32 10.50 -32.04
C MET A 224 19.95 10.89 -31.53
N LEU A 225 19.76 12.12 -31.07
CA LEU A 225 18.47 12.63 -30.64
C LEU A 225 17.40 12.52 -31.75
N ARG A 226 17.72 12.87 -32.98
CA ARG A 226 16.80 12.70 -34.13
C ARG A 226 16.45 11.24 -34.41
N ASP A 227 17.40 10.33 -34.22
CA ASP A 227 17.16 8.89 -34.37
C ASP A 227 16.28 8.36 -33.23
N ASP A 228 16.46 8.87 -32.00
CA ASP A 228 15.67 8.50 -30.84
C ASP A 228 14.22 9.05 -30.94
N ILE A 229 14.04 10.28 -31.45
CA ILE A 229 12.70 10.82 -31.75
C ILE A 229 12.00 9.98 -32.84
N ALA A 230 12.74 9.54 -33.88
CA ALA A 230 12.18 8.63 -34.87
C ALA A 230 11.79 7.26 -34.29
N SER A 231 12.55 6.77 -33.31
CA SER A 231 12.23 5.55 -32.57
C SER A 231 10.94 5.71 -31.71
N VAL A 232 10.73 6.87 -31.09
CA VAL A 232 9.45 7.21 -30.43
C VAL A 232 8.31 7.26 -31.44
N GLY A 233 8.55 7.87 -32.62
CA GLY A 233 7.58 7.89 -33.73
C GLY A 233 7.17 6.48 -34.17
N LEU A 234 8.13 5.54 -34.23
CA LEU A 234 7.82 4.13 -34.50
C LEU A 234 6.91 3.53 -33.40
N LEU A 235 7.24 3.70 -32.13
CA LEU A 235 6.39 3.23 -31.03
C LEU A 235 4.96 3.78 -31.14
N LYS A 236 4.81 5.06 -31.44
CA LYS A 236 3.49 5.70 -31.61
C LYS A 236 2.68 5.16 -32.78
N SER A 237 3.33 4.64 -33.81
CA SER A 237 2.65 4.09 -34.99
C SER A 237 2.09 2.67 -34.75
N LEU A 238 2.44 2.01 -33.66
CA LEU A 238 2.04 0.64 -33.37
C LEU A 238 0.63 0.61 -32.72
N PRO A 239 -0.29 -0.22 -33.24
CA PRO A 239 -1.69 -0.19 -32.81
C PRO A 239 -1.93 -0.64 -31.37
N TYR A 240 -1.00 -1.39 -30.79
CA TYR A 240 -1.04 -1.94 -29.42
C TYR A 240 -0.24 -1.08 -28.41
N VAL A 241 0.29 0.07 -28.81
CA VAL A 241 0.98 1.01 -27.92
C VAL A 241 0.01 2.06 -27.39
N ASP A 242 0.06 2.30 -26.09
CA ASP A 242 -0.57 3.46 -25.46
C ASP A 242 0.32 4.69 -25.70
N THR A 243 -0.10 5.51 -26.66
CA THR A 243 0.68 6.67 -27.14
C THR A 243 0.82 7.79 -26.12
N GLU A 244 -0.04 7.84 -25.10
CA GLU A 244 0.04 8.82 -24.00
C GLU A 244 1.01 8.38 -22.90
N ASN A 245 1.46 7.12 -22.90
CA ASN A 245 2.27 6.50 -21.87
C ASN A 245 3.56 5.90 -22.44
N ILE A 246 4.39 6.74 -23.05
CA ILE A 246 5.72 6.37 -23.57
C ILE A 246 6.79 6.98 -22.67
N GLY A 247 7.67 6.13 -22.14
CA GLY A 247 8.82 6.52 -21.33
C GLY A 247 10.15 6.26 -22.04
N ALA A 248 11.23 6.76 -21.45
CA ALA A 248 12.59 6.45 -21.89
C ALA A 248 13.47 6.03 -20.70
N PHE A 249 14.33 5.05 -20.94
CA PHE A 249 15.38 4.65 -20.00
C PHE A 249 16.73 4.67 -20.71
N GLY A 250 17.76 5.13 -19.99
CA GLY A 250 19.13 5.05 -20.50
C GLY A 250 20.17 4.90 -19.39
N PHE A 251 21.22 4.13 -19.70
CA PHE A 251 22.37 3.94 -18.82
C PHE A 251 23.61 4.58 -19.45
N SER A 252 24.40 5.33 -18.66
CA SER A 252 25.64 5.98 -19.13
C SER A 252 25.38 6.88 -20.35
N MET A 253 26.02 6.68 -21.50
CA MET A 253 25.68 7.39 -22.73
C MET A 253 24.19 7.34 -23.05
N GLY A 254 23.52 6.23 -22.75
CA GLY A 254 22.07 6.11 -22.89
C GLY A 254 21.32 7.07 -21.95
N ALA A 255 21.83 7.34 -20.74
CA ALA A 255 21.25 8.33 -19.84
C ALA A 255 21.34 9.75 -20.41
N HIS A 256 22.47 10.10 -21.01
CA HIS A 256 22.62 11.36 -21.77
C HIS A 256 21.58 11.47 -22.88
N ARG A 257 21.41 10.41 -23.67
CA ARG A 257 20.38 10.34 -24.71
C ARG A 257 18.97 10.45 -24.12
N CYS A 258 18.73 9.81 -22.98
CA CYS A 258 17.42 9.78 -22.32
C CYS A 258 16.98 11.20 -21.87
N TRP A 259 17.83 11.94 -21.16
CA TRP A 259 17.42 13.28 -20.71
C TRP A 259 17.39 14.28 -21.88
N MET A 260 18.24 14.13 -22.91
CA MET A 260 18.11 14.90 -24.15
C MET A 260 16.78 14.62 -24.85
N LEU A 261 16.42 13.36 -24.99
CA LEU A 261 15.15 12.96 -25.59
C LEU A 261 13.95 13.49 -24.77
N ALA A 262 13.98 13.34 -23.47
CA ALA A 262 12.92 13.84 -22.58
C ALA A 262 12.78 15.37 -22.65
N ALA A 263 13.89 16.11 -22.77
CA ALA A 263 13.87 17.56 -22.89
C ALA A 263 13.27 18.08 -24.21
N PHE A 264 13.46 17.34 -25.32
CA PHE A 264 13.15 17.83 -26.65
C PHE A 264 12.12 16.99 -27.43
N CYS A 265 11.50 15.99 -26.80
CA CYS A 265 10.41 15.20 -27.35
C CYS A 265 9.19 15.23 -26.42
N ASP A 266 8.11 15.90 -26.85
CA ASP A 266 6.89 16.01 -26.05
C ASP A 266 6.16 14.67 -25.88
N ASP A 267 6.37 13.73 -26.81
CA ASP A 267 5.75 12.40 -26.80
C ASP A 267 6.33 11.48 -25.72
N VAL A 268 7.48 11.83 -25.11
CA VAL A 268 8.04 11.11 -23.96
C VAL A 268 7.47 11.68 -22.68
N LYS A 269 6.70 10.89 -21.96
CA LYS A 269 6.02 11.28 -20.73
C LYS A 269 6.95 11.38 -19.52
N CYS A 270 7.89 10.44 -19.38
CA CYS A 270 8.87 10.42 -18.30
C CYS A 270 10.21 9.82 -18.76
N GLY A 271 11.27 10.10 -18.01
CA GLY A 271 12.60 9.57 -18.31
C GLY A 271 13.35 9.08 -17.07
N VAL A 272 14.15 8.01 -17.26
CA VAL A 272 15.06 7.50 -16.25
C VAL A 272 16.48 7.55 -16.77
N ALA A 273 17.34 8.36 -16.16
CA ALA A 273 18.73 8.58 -16.52
C ALA A 273 19.66 8.01 -15.44
N LEU A 274 20.35 6.91 -15.77
CA LEU A 274 21.25 6.20 -14.86
C LEU A 274 22.71 6.51 -15.20
N SER A 275 23.45 7.08 -14.23
CA SER A 275 24.90 7.29 -14.28
C SER A 275 25.39 8.08 -15.50
N TRP A 276 24.75 9.17 -15.80
CA TRP A 276 25.27 10.26 -16.62
C TRP A 276 24.58 11.58 -16.29
N MET A 277 25.13 12.30 -15.32
CA MET A 277 24.88 13.70 -15.02
C MET A 277 26.14 14.22 -14.33
N THR A 278 26.60 15.43 -14.67
CA THR A 278 27.82 16.00 -14.14
C THR A 278 27.89 17.50 -14.41
N THR A 279 29.01 18.13 -14.09
CA THR A 279 29.32 19.54 -14.39
C THR A 279 30.20 19.66 -15.63
N LEU A 280 30.19 20.81 -16.30
CA LEU A 280 30.98 21.06 -17.52
C LEU A 280 32.49 20.93 -17.28
N ASP A 281 32.99 21.34 -16.11
CA ASP A 281 34.41 21.21 -15.77
C ASP A 281 34.82 19.73 -15.70
N ARG A 282 34.01 18.89 -15.10
CA ARG A 282 34.27 17.45 -15.02
C ARG A 282 34.18 16.78 -16.40
N GLU A 283 33.19 17.17 -17.21
CA GLU A 283 33.04 16.62 -18.57
C GLU A 283 34.26 16.95 -19.41
N ALA A 284 34.82 18.15 -19.29
CA ALA A 284 36.05 18.54 -20.00
C ALA A 284 37.29 17.70 -19.58
N GLU A 285 37.31 17.19 -18.33
CA GLU A 285 38.33 16.25 -17.85
C GLU A 285 38.15 14.83 -18.39
N MET A 286 36.91 14.39 -18.56
CA MET A 286 36.60 13.01 -18.95
C MET A 286 37.07 12.69 -20.36
N SER A 287 36.95 13.56 -21.30
CA SER A 287 37.46 13.25 -22.59
C SER A 287 37.39 14.33 -23.67
N ALA A 288 38.54 14.66 -24.18
CA ALA A 288 38.69 15.14 -25.56
C ALA A 288 38.42 14.01 -26.62
N SER A 289 38.10 12.80 -26.20
CA SER A 289 38.01 11.61 -27.07
C SER A 289 36.60 11.10 -27.34
N ASP A 290 35.60 11.54 -26.57
CA ASP A 290 34.23 11.12 -26.84
C ASP A 290 33.42 12.17 -27.59
N TYR A 291 33.53 12.10 -28.89
CA TYR A 291 32.82 13.02 -29.78
C TYR A 291 31.31 12.79 -29.83
N SER A 292 30.84 11.59 -29.43
CA SER A 292 29.42 11.21 -29.55
C SER A 292 28.51 11.93 -28.56
N MET A 293 29.05 12.32 -27.40
CA MET A 293 28.31 13.03 -26.36
C MET A 293 28.57 14.54 -26.32
N ALA A 294 29.39 15.06 -27.27
CA ALA A 294 29.71 16.47 -27.33
C ALA A 294 28.49 17.32 -27.76
N VAL A 295 28.02 18.18 -26.87
CA VAL A 295 26.90 19.12 -27.13
C VAL A 295 27.43 20.54 -27.06
N MET A 296 28.18 20.93 -28.10
CA MET A 296 28.98 22.16 -28.15
C MET A 296 28.20 23.45 -27.82
N PRO A 297 27.01 23.73 -28.41
CA PRO A 297 26.29 24.95 -28.07
C PRO A 297 25.82 25.03 -26.63
N MET A 298 25.51 23.89 -25.99
CA MET A 298 25.15 23.86 -24.57
C MET A 298 26.36 24.22 -23.69
N ARG A 299 27.54 23.69 -24.03
CA ARG A 299 28.78 23.96 -23.28
C ARG A 299 29.18 25.45 -23.24
N GLU A 300 28.77 26.22 -24.22
CA GLU A 300 29.07 27.65 -24.29
C GLU A 300 28.06 28.50 -23.50
N GLN A 301 26.89 27.99 -23.18
CA GLN A 301 25.77 28.76 -22.66
C GLN A 301 25.27 28.31 -21.30
N MET A 302 25.41 27.03 -20.92
CA MET A 302 24.81 26.46 -19.73
C MET A 302 25.57 25.20 -19.26
N ASP A 303 25.45 24.88 -17.98
CA ASP A 303 25.95 23.62 -17.44
C ASP A 303 24.93 22.49 -17.65
N PHE A 304 25.33 21.24 -17.48
CA PHE A 304 24.45 20.10 -17.75
C PHE A 304 23.23 20.07 -16.82
N GLY A 305 23.35 20.45 -15.54
CA GLY A 305 22.21 20.55 -14.63
C GLY A 305 21.17 21.56 -15.07
N ASP A 306 21.55 22.56 -15.88
CA ASP A 306 20.63 23.59 -16.38
C ASP A 306 19.67 23.03 -17.45
N ILE A 307 19.85 21.78 -17.92
CA ILE A 307 18.89 21.09 -18.79
C ILE A 307 17.50 21.00 -18.13
N GLY A 308 17.44 21.13 -16.80
CA GLY A 308 16.20 21.17 -16.04
C GLY A 308 15.19 22.20 -16.56
N MET A 309 15.65 23.31 -17.13
CA MET A 309 14.78 24.34 -17.74
C MET A 309 13.95 23.82 -18.93
N PHE A 310 14.41 22.77 -19.60
CA PHE A 310 13.72 22.13 -20.73
C PHE A 310 12.98 20.87 -20.30
N LEU A 311 13.39 20.26 -19.18
CA LEU A 311 12.78 19.06 -18.64
C LEU A 311 11.53 19.37 -17.81
N ALA A 312 11.58 20.39 -16.93
CA ALA A 312 10.47 20.71 -16.03
C ALA A 312 9.21 21.14 -16.80
N PRO A 313 8.00 20.67 -16.42
CA PRO A 313 7.68 19.81 -15.28
C PRO A 313 7.60 18.30 -15.59
N LYS A 314 8.29 17.82 -16.63
CA LYS A 314 8.23 16.41 -17.03
C LYS A 314 8.84 15.51 -15.93
N PRO A 315 8.18 14.39 -15.55
CA PRO A 315 8.71 13.46 -14.54
C PRO A 315 10.07 12.89 -14.94
N MET A 316 11.09 13.04 -14.07
CA MET A 316 12.45 12.56 -14.30
C MET A 316 13.01 11.86 -13.06
N LEU A 317 13.66 10.72 -13.27
CA LEU A 317 14.49 10.04 -12.26
C LEU A 317 15.94 10.05 -12.72
N PHE A 318 16.81 10.64 -11.90
CA PHE A 318 18.26 10.58 -12.07
C PHE A 318 18.86 9.69 -10.97
N LEU A 319 19.65 8.71 -11.38
CA LEU A 319 20.33 7.75 -10.51
C LEU A 319 21.84 7.82 -10.72
N ASN A 320 22.63 7.79 -9.67
CA ASN A 320 24.09 7.69 -9.75
C ASN A 320 24.66 6.82 -8.64
N GLY A 321 25.70 6.04 -8.93
CA GLY A 321 26.41 5.28 -7.90
C GLY A 321 27.24 6.18 -6.98
N GLU A 322 27.21 5.92 -5.67
CA GLU A 322 28.00 6.71 -4.70
C GLU A 322 29.51 6.64 -4.94
N THR A 323 29.97 5.53 -5.51
CA THR A 323 31.38 5.26 -5.83
C THR A 323 31.67 5.25 -7.33
N ASP A 324 30.80 5.88 -8.13
CA ASP A 324 31.01 6.00 -9.57
C ASP A 324 32.22 6.89 -9.88
N HIS A 325 33.29 6.30 -10.40
CA HIS A 325 34.54 6.98 -10.71
C HIS A 325 34.48 7.80 -12.02
N LEU A 326 33.53 7.52 -12.91
CA LEU A 326 33.30 8.30 -14.12
C LEU A 326 32.50 9.57 -13.81
N PHE A 327 31.49 9.44 -12.93
CA PHE A 327 30.62 10.53 -12.50
C PHE A 327 30.71 10.68 -10.97
N PRO A 328 31.78 11.35 -10.45
CA PRO A 328 32.00 11.50 -9.02
C PRO A 328 30.84 12.20 -8.33
N LYS A 329 30.44 11.67 -7.16
CA LYS A 329 29.27 12.09 -6.38
C LYS A 329 29.20 13.61 -6.20
N GLU A 330 30.31 14.24 -5.81
CA GLU A 330 30.41 15.69 -5.58
C GLU A 330 30.12 16.57 -6.80
N LYS A 331 30.35 16.05 -8.02
CA LYS A 331 30.03 16.75 -9.26
C LYS A 331 28.59 16.53 -9.68
N VAL A 332 28.07 15.32 -9.39
CA VAL A 332 26.68 14.97 -9.62
C VAL A 332 25.76 15.74 -8.67
N GLU A 333 26.13 15.90 -7.41
CA GLU A 333 25.38 16.70 -6.42
C GLU A 333 25.17 18.14 -6.90
N VAL A 334 26.22 18.79 -7.38
CA VAL A 334 26.11 20.15 -7.95
C VAL A 334 25.16 20.21 -9.14
N ALA A 335 25.20 19.22 -10.01
CA ALA A 335 24.28 19.16 -11.15
C ALA A 335 22.82 18.85 -10.70
N PHE A 336 22.64 17.99 -9.69
CA PHE A 336 21.32 17.71 -9.12
C PHE A 336 20.71 18.92 -8.41
N GLU A 337 21.49 19.72 -7.67
CA GLU A 337 21.03 20.97 -7.09
C GLU A 337 20.45 21.91 -8.16
N LYS A 338 21.14 22.09 -9.29
CA LYS A 338 20.63 22.88 -10.42
C LYS A 338 19.35 22.34 -11.02
N LEU A 339 19.24 21.00 -11.17
CA LEU A 339 18.00 20.37 -11.61
C LEU A 339 16.85 20.69 -10.65
N HIS A 340 17.06 20.56 -9.34
CA HIS A 340 16.04 20.88 -8.32
C HIS A 340 15.62 22.35 -8.35
N ASP A 341 16.54 23.28 -8.60
CA ASP A 341 16.20 24.70 -8.77
C ASP A 341 15.21 24.92 -9.91
N HIS A 342 15.40 24.24 -11.04
CA HIS A 342 14.49 24.33 -12.18
C HIS A 342 13.14 23.63 -11.95
N TYR A 343 13.08 22.67 -11.03
CA TYR A 343 11.84 21.96 -10.64
C TYR A 343 11.16 22.55 -9.39
N SER A 344 11.59 23.71 -8.92
CA SER A 344 11.08 24.32 -7.67
C SER A 344 9.55 24.54 -7.65
N GLU A 345 8.92 24.77 -8.80
CA GLU A 345 7.46 24.87 -8.92
C GLU A 345 6.76 23.48 -8.95
N ASN A 346 7.49 22.40 -9.24
CA ASN A 346 6.99 21.04 -9.36
C ASN A 346 7.97 20.03 -8.75
N PRO A 347 8.32 20.13 -7.46
CA PRO A 347 9.38 19.34 -6.87
C PRO A 347 9.13 17.83 -6.86
N GLY A 348 7.85 17.41 -6.82
CA GLY A 348 7.46 16.00 -6.88
C GLY A 348 7.71 15.32 -8.23
N GLN A 349 7.98 16.07 -9.29
CA GLN A 349 8.24 15.55 -10.62
C GLN A 349 9.72 15.18 -10.86
N LEU A 350 10.62 15.59 -9.97
CA LEU A 350 12.03 15.23 -10.05
C LEU A 350 12.42 14.34 -8.87
N LYS A 351 12.97 13.15 -9.18
CA LYS A 351 13.63 12.29 -8.19
C LYS A 351 15.11 12.17 -8.54
N THR A 352 15.98 12.41 -7.55
CA THR A 352 17.43 12.23 -7.66
C THR A 352 17.90 11.30 -6.56
N LEU A 353 18.59 10.21 -6.90
CA LEU A 353 18.99 9.19 -5.94
C LEU A 353 20.45 8.78 -6.13
N PHE A 354 21.17 8.59 -5.03
CA PHE A 354 22.43 7.87 -5.00
C PHE A 354 22.21 6.45 -4.45
N PHE A 355 22.79 5.47 -5.13
CA PHE A 355 22.73 4.07 -4.69
C PHE A 355 24.12 3.57 -4.28
N ASP A 356 24.17 2.61 -3.39
CA ASP A 356 25.42 1.96 -2.97
C ASP A 356 26.00 1.14 -4.14
N GLY A 357 27.08 1.64 -4.72
CA GLY A 357 27.73 1.05 -5.88
C GLY A 357 28.44 2.04 -6.79
N GLY A 358 29.05 1.52 -7.86
CA GLY A 358 29.74 2.29 -8.89
C GLY A 358 28.92 2.47 -10.14
N HIS A 359 29.60 2.48 -11.31
CA HIS A 359 29.00 2.60 -12.65
C HIS A 359 28.32 1.29 -13.07
N HIS A 360 27.11 1.00 -12.56
CA HIS A 360 26.49 -0.31 -12.64
C HIS A 360 24.95 -0.22 -12.53
N CYS A 361 24.24 -1.07 -13.25
CA CYS A 361 22.78 -1.20 -13.24
C CYS A 361 22.37 -2.53 -12.58
N GLY A 362 22.66 -2.71 -11.28
CA GLY A 362 22.34 -3.93 -10.56
C GLY A 362 20.85 -4.12 -10.27
N LYS A 363 20.46 -5.30 -9.77
CA LYS A 363 19.04 -5.68 -9.53
C LYS A 363 18.27 -4.70 -8.68
N GLN A 364 18.88 -4.14 -7.63
CA GLN A 364 18.23 -3.14 -6.78
C GLN A 364 17.90 -1.85 -7.57
N VAL A 365 18.83 -1.40 -8.40
CA VAL A 365 18.64 -0.22 -9.27
C VAL A 365 17.56 -0.52 -10.31
N GLN A 366 17.58 -1.72 -10.92
CA GLN A 366 16.56 -2.16 -11.88
C GLN A 366 15.16 -2.16 -11.28
N ALA A 367 15.00 -2.57 -10.01
CA ALA A 367 13.72 -2.50 -9.29
C ALA A 367 13.25 -1.04 -9.14
N SER A 368 14.13 -0.11 -8.75
CA SER A 368 13.81 1.32 -8.65
C SER A 368 13.42 1.93 -9.99
N ILE A 369 14.06 1.49 -11.08
CA ILE A 369 13.72 1.90 -12.46
C ILE A 369 12.30 1.43 -12.82
N ALA A 370 12.01 0.15 -12.58
CA ALA A 370 10.71 -0.45 -12.85
C ALA A 370 9.60 0.24 -12.07
N ASP A 371 9.80 0.45 -10.78
CA ASP A 371 8.85 1.16 -9.91
C ASP A 371 8.56 2.58 -10.40
N TYR A 372 9.60 3.31 -10.80
CA TYR A 372 9.43 4.67 -11.29
C TYR A 372 8.69 4.73 -12.64
N LEU A 373 9.01 3.83 -13.58
CA LEU A 373 8.32 3.73 -14.85
C LEU A 373 6.85 3.29 -14.64
N ASP A 374 6.60 2.36 -13.75
CA ASP A 374 5.25 1.93 -13.42
C ASP A 374 4.41 3.09 -12.82
N GLU A 375 4.99 3.85 -11.88
CA GLU A 375 4.33 5.01 -11.26
C GLU A 375 3.92 6.06 -12.29
N ASN A 376 4.75 6.32 -13.29
CA ASN A 376 4.55 7.38 -14.26
C ASN A 376 3.85 6.94 -15.56
N LEU A 377 3.93 5.67 -15.94
CA LEU A 377 3.36 5.15 -17.20
C LEU A 377 2.13 4.26 -16.98
N LYS A 378 2.00 3.59 -15.83
CA LYS A 378 0.85 2.77 -15.45
C LYS A 378 0.02 3.40 -14.33
N GLY A 379 0.46 4.58 -13.82
CA GLY A 379 -0.15 5.29 -12.72
C GLY A 379 0.39 4.88 -11.33
N PRO A 380 -0.01 5.61 -10.27
CA PRO A 380 0.44 5.36 -8.92
C PRO A 380 0.01 3.97 -8.44
N LYS A 381 0.83 3.36 -7.56
CA LYS A 381 0.53 2.08 -6.92
C LYS A 381 0.15 2.29 -5.45
N TYR A 382 -0.75 1.46 -4.96
CA TYR A 382 -0.97 1.28 -3.53
C TYR A 382 -0.25 0.03 -3.02
N THR A 383 -0.10 -0.05 -1.69
CA THR A 383 0.46 -1.20 -0.99
C THR A 383 -0.58 -1.76 -0.03
N ASN A 384 -0.74 -3.06 -0.01
CA ASN A 384 -1.60 -3.77 0.94
C ASN A 384 -0.86 -4.05 2.26
N PRO A 385 -1.57 -4.01 3.41
CA PRO A 385 -2.99 -3.71 3.55
C PRO A 385 -3.31 -2.23 3.33
N VAL A 386 -4.45 -1.90 2.71
CA VAL A 386 -4.92 -0.51 2.54
C VAL A 386 -5.40 0.10 3.86
N ILE A 387 -5.81 -0.72 4.83
CA ILE A 387 -6.04 -0.32 6.21
C ILE A 387 -5.30 -1.31 7.12
N ASN A 388 -4.19 -0.87 7.71
CA ASN A 388 -3.36 -1.71 8.59
C ASN A 388 -3.85 -1.64 10.05
N ALA A 389 -5.16 -1.83 10.24
CA ALA A 389 -5.83 -1.84 11.52
C ALA A 389 -6.96 -2.89 11.51
N ASP A 390 -7.42 -3.28 12.71
CA ASP A 390 -8.44 -4.31 12.90
C ASP A 390 -9.83 -3.86 12.45
N TYR A 391 -10.16 -4.07 11.17
CA TYR A 391 -11.50 -3.92 10.60
C TYR A 391 -11.98 -5.27 10.08
N SER A 392 -12.30 -6.17 11.03
CA SER A 392 -12.72 -7.55 10.76
C SER A 392 -13.94 -7.62 9.84
N ASP A 393 -13.96 -8.62 8.96
CA ASP A 393 -15.12 -8.96 8.14
C ASP A 393 -15.67 -7.76 7.33
N PRO A 394 -14.81 -7.03 6.58
CA PRO A 394 -15.21 -5.83 5.88
C PRO A 394 -16.25 -6.12 4.81
N ASP A 395 -17.27 -5.28 4.71
CA ASP A 395 -18.19 -5.25 3.57
C ASP A 395 -18.31 -3.83 3.04
N ILE A 396 -18.54 -3.71 1.74
CA ILE A 396 -18.44 -2.46 1.00
C ILE A 396 -19.65 -2.24 0.09
N CYS A 397 -20.08 -0.97 -0.02
CA CYS A 397 -21.03 -0.54 -1.04
C CYS A 397 -20.61 0.79 -1.67
N ARG A 398 -21.11 1.07 -2.87
CA ARG A 398 -20.88 2.31 -3.62
C ARG A 398 -22.15 3.13 -3.71
N VAL A 399 -22.02 4.46 -3.53
CA VAL A 399 -23.10 5.43 -3.77
C VAL A 399 -22.53 6.63 -4.53
N GLY A 400 -22.86 6.74 -5.79
CA GLY A 400 -22.24 7.76 -6.65
C GLY A 400 -20.75 7.53 -6.82
N ASP A 401 -19.94 8.52 -6.43
CA ASP A 401 -18.49 8.48 -6.49
C ASP A 401 -17.84 8.08 -5.14
N ASP A 402 -18.66 7.82 -4.14
CA ASP A 402 -18.20 7.45 -2.79
C ASP A 402 -18.35 5.95 -2.52
N TYR A 403 -17.41 5.41 -1.77
CA TYR A 403 -17.38 4.03 -1.30
C TYR A 403 -17.48 4.02 0.22
N TYR A 404 -18.33 3.14 0.75
CA TYR A 404 -18.60 3.02 2.18
C TYR A 404 -18.32 1.60 2.64
N MET A 405 -17.64 1.49 3.79
CA MET A 405 -17.27 0.22 4.39
C MET A 405 -17.73 0.18 5.85
N THR A 406 -18.16 -0.98 6.30
CA THR A 406 -18.36 -1.31 7.72
C THR A 406 -17.69 -2.63 8.06
N SER A 407 -17.57 -2.93 9.36
CA SER A 407 -16.87 -4.11 9.87
C SER A 407 -17.45 -4.60 11.19
N SER A 408 -17.09 -5.81 11.62
CA SER A 408 -17.41 -6.36 12.92
C SER A 408 -16.86 -5.48 14.05
N SER A 409 -17.62 -5.34 15.12
CA SER A 409 -17.17 -4.64 16.34
C SER A 409 -17.33 -5.49 17.60
N PHE A 410 -17.95 -6.64 17.50
CA PHE A 410 -18.22 -7.57 18.60
C PHE A 410 -18.88 -6.87 19.79
N ASN A 411 -18.23 -6.84 20.93
CA ASN A 411 -18.74 -6.19 22.17
C ASN A 411 -18.32 -4.71 22.32
N HIS A 412 -17.59 -4.13 21.35
CA HIS A 412 -17.07 -2.75 21.46
C HIS A 412 -18.06 -1.72 20.93
N PHE A 413 -18.26 -0.63 21.69
CA PHE A 413 -19.18 0.45 21.37
C PHE A 413 -18.51 1.83 21.36
N PRO A 414 -18.88 2.72 20.39
CA PRO A 414 -19.84 2.53 19.30
C PRO A 414 -19.44 1.40 18.37
N GLY A 415 -20.39 0.57 17.97
CA GLY A 415 -20.21 -0.53 17.03
C GLY A 415 -20.57 -0.15 15.60
N LEU A 416 -20.25 -1.02 14.62
CA LEU A 416 -20.50 -0.80 13.19
C LEU A 416 -19.92 0.54 12.74
N GLN A 417 -18.62 0.74 12.93
CA GLN A 417 -17.92 1.93 12.44
C GLN A 417 -18.06 2.05 10.93
N ILE A 418 -18.29 3.26 10.43
CA ILE A 418 -18.48 3.56 9.01
C ILE A 418 -17.25 4.31 8.49
N LEU A 419 -16.64 3.76 7.46
CA LEU A 419 -15.54 4.38 6.73
C LEU A 419 -16.01 4.81 5.34
N ARG A 420 -15.39 5.86 4.81
CA ARG A 420 -15.63 6.39 3.47
C ARG A 420 -14.33 6.53 2.71
N SER A 421 -14.38 6.25 1.42
CA SER A 421 -13.29 6.47 0.47
C SER A 421 -13.84 6.97 -0.86
N THR A 422 -13.00 7.67 -1.63
CA THR A 422 -13.28 8.06 -3.02
C THR A 422 -12.41 7.26 -4.02
N ASP A 423 -11.44 6.49 -3.54
CA ASP A 423 -10.44 5.80 -4.35
C ASP A 423 -10.17 4.34 -3.94
N LEU A 424 -10.90 3.81 -2.95
CA LEU A 424 -10.78 2.46 -2.37
C LEU A 424 -9.49 2.18 -1.58
N VAL A 425 -8.54 3.10 -1.58
CA VAL A 425 -7.23 2.97 -0.91
C VAL A 425 -7.14 3.86 0.33
N ASN A 426 -7.63 5.09 0.22
CA ASN A 426 -7.56 6.09 1.27
C ASN A 426 -8.91 6.20 1.99
N TRP A 427 -8.97 5.76 3.24
CA TRP A 427 -10.19 5.63 4.02
C TRP A 427 -10.24 6.58 5.21
N GLU A 428 -11.37 7.25 5.41
CA GLU A 428 -11.65 8.07 6.59
C GLU A 428 -12.80 7.48 7.41
N LEU A 429 -12.69 7.55 8.73
CA LEU A 429 -13.74 7.16 9.66
C LEU A 429 -14.74 8.32 9.79
N ILE A 430 -16.00 8.10 9.41
CA ILE A 430 -17.03 9.16 9.34
C ILE A 430 -18.16 9.01 10.36
N GLY A 431 -18.34 7.84 10.97
CA GLY A 431 -19.43 7.58 11.90
C GLY A 431 -19.43 6.18 12.48
N ALA A 432 -20.49 5.86 13.18
CA ALA A 432 -20.79 4.52 13.66
C ALA A 432 -22.32 4.30 13.67
N ALA A 433 -22.75 3.15 13.21
CA ALA A 433 -24.17 2.86 13.03
C ALA A 433 -24.85 2.34 14.32
N LEU A 434 -24.08 1.88 15.32
CA LEU A 434 -24.62 1.27 16.52
C LEU A 434 -23.99 1.92 17.77
N THR A 435 -24.73 2.80 18.44
CA THR A 435 -24.26 3.51 19.63
C THR A 435 -24.57 2.80 20.93
N ASP A 436 -25.52 1.87 20.91
CA ASP A 436 -25.96 1.06 22.04
C ASP A 436 -26.22 -0.37 21.60
N TYR A 437 -26.19 -1.32 22.51
CA TYR A 437 -26.56 -2.70 22.21
C TYR A 437 -28.06 -2.76 21.88
N PRO A 438 -28.48 -3.48 20.80
CA PRO A 438 -29.84 -3.45 20.30
C PRO A 438 -30.88 -4.13 21.24
N GLY A 439 -30.60 -4.23 22.53
CA GLY A 439 -31.51 -4.59 23.62
C GLY A 439 -32.19 -5.95 23.54
N PRO A 440 -32.66 -6.47 24.68
CA PRO A 440 -33.37 -7.74 24.71
C PRO A 440 -34.89 -7.61 24.52
N ASP A 441 -35.40 -6.42 24.25
CA ASP A 441 -36.85 -6.24 24.08
C ASP A 441 -37.25 -6.81 22.71
N TRP A 442 -37.32 -8.12 22.71
CA TRP A 442 -37.82 -8.88 21.60
C TRP A 442 -39.27 -8.51 21.38
N ASP A 443 -39.66 -8.18 20.17
CA ASP A 443 -41.02 -8.33 19.74
C ASP A 443 -41.38 -9.82 19.83
N ASP A 444 -42.26 -10.19 20.83
CA ASP A 444 -42.68 -11.57 21.01
C ASP A 444 -43.38 -12.15 19.79
N SER A 445 -43.82 -11.33 18.85
CA SER A 445 -44.39 -11.74 17.58
C SER A 445 -43.35 -12.26 16.58
N LEU A 446 -42.03 -12.03 16.79
CA LEU A 446 -41.01 -12.57 15.88
C LEU A 446 -40.91 -14.10 16.01
N PRO A 447 -40.83 -14.81 14.89
CA PRO A 447 -40.67 -16.26 14.92
C PRO A 447 -39.28 -16.62 15.49
N TRP A 448 -39.25 -17.57 16.40
CA TRP A 448 -38.03 -18.22 16.84
C TRP A 448 -37.65 -19.33 15.87
N ASP A 449 -36.45 -19.25 15.30
CA ASP A 449 -35.91 -20.28 14.43
C ASP A 449 -34.71 -20.95 15.10
N VAL A 450 -34.87 -22.19 15.50
CA VAL A 450 -33.84 -22.97 16.19
C VAL A 450 -33.15 -23.87 15.17
N LEU A 451 -31.88 -23.61 14.91
CA LEU A 451 -31.08 -24.43 14.01
C LEU A 451 -30.65 -25.78 14.62
N SER A 452 -30.53 -25.85 15.95
CA SER A 452 -30.14 -27.08 16.63
C SER A 452 -31.32 -27.74 17.32
N PRO A 453 -31.60 -29.03 17.04
CA PRO A 453 -32.58 -29.79 17.81
C PRO A 453 -32.19 -29.84 19.30
N GLY A 454 -33.14 -29.51 20.17
CA GLY A 454 -32.96 -29.54 21.62
C GLY A 454 -32.47 -28.23 22.25
N LEU A 455 -32.27 -27.17 21.47
CA LEU A 455 -32.15 -25.80 21.99
C LEU A 455 -33.58 -25.26 22.13
N GLU A 456 -34.05 -25.23 23.36
CA GLU A 456 -35.32 -24.57 23.66
C GLU A 456 -35.16 -23.05 23.65
N PRO A 457 -36.25 -22.30 23.34
CA PRO A 457 -36.22 -20.84 23.36
C PRO A 457 -35.79 -20.22 24.71
N ASP A 458 -35.89 -20.98 25.78
CA ASP A 458 -35.66 -20.55 27.16
C ASP A 458 -34.26 -20.95 27.71
N GLU A 459 -33.38 -21.60 26.91
CA GLU A 459 -32.05 -21.97 27.38
C GLU A 459 -30.98 -20.93 27.04
N PRO A 460 -29.86 -20.94 27.84
CA PRO A 460 -29.63 -19.84 28.76
C PRO A 460 -29.79 -18.55 28.04
N GLU A 461 -30.50 -17.64 28.56
CA GLU A 461 -30.65 -16.28 28.04
C GLU A 461 -29.28 -15.74 27.59
N ALA A 462 -29.18 -15.32 26.34
CA ALA A 462 -28.05 -14.51 25.91
C ALA A 462 -27.91 -13.32 26.88
N PRO A 463 -26.66 -12.78 27.10
CA PRO A 463 -26.45 -11.69 28.05
C PRO A 463 -27.44 -10.55 27.87
N GLY A 464 -28.16 -10.20 28.93
CA GLY A 464 -29.20 -9.15 28.95
C GLY A 464 -28.60 -7.76 28.80
N ALA A 465 -29.43 -6.74 28.62
CA ALA A 465 -28.98 -5.34 28.50
C ALA A 465 -28.14 -4.88 29.69
N HIS A 466 -28.39 -5.43 30.86
CA HIS A 466 -27.63 -5.12 32.09
C HIS A 466 -26.19 -5.65 31.96
N GLU A 467 -26.01 -6.87 31.53
CA GLU A 467 -24.68 -7.50 31.36
C GLU A 467 -23.86 -6.76 30.30
N TRP A 468 -24.48 -6.31 29.20
CA TRP A 468 -23.80 -5.52 28.14
C TRP A 468 -23.28 -4.16 28.64
N ARG A 469 -23.75 -3.68 29.77
CA ARG A 469 -23.31 -2.41 30.38
C ARG A 469 -22.37 -2.61 31.56
N THR A 470 -22.33 -3.81 32.13
CA THR A 470 -21.63 -4.06 33.40
C THR A 470 -20.42 -4.99 33.25
N VAL A 471 -20.41 -5.85 32.23
CA VAL A 471 -19.30 -6.76 31.92
C VAL A 471 -19.09 -6.83 30.39
N PRO A 472 -17.85 -6.76 29.89
CA PRO A 472 -17.59 -6.94 28.49
C PRO A 472 -18.03 -8.33 28.00
N GLN A 473 -18.80 -8.38 26.92
CA GLN A 473 -19.29 -9.63 26.34
C GLN A 473 -18.33 -10.10 25.24
N HIS A 474 -17.12 -10.45 25.60
CA HIS A 474 -16.05 -10.78 24.66
C HIS A 474 -16.43 -11.88 23.68
N GLY A 475 -16.28 -11.60 22.38
CA GLY A 475 -16.59 -12.52 21.28
C GLY A 475 -18.09 -12.74 21.04
N CYS A 476 -18.97 -11.90 21.62
CA CYS A 476 -20.40 -11.85 21.35
C CYS A 476 -20.79 -10.57 20.59
N GLY A 477 -22.05 -10.44 20.20
CA GLY A 477 -22.64 -9.22 19.65
C GLY A 477 -22.50 -9.06 18.15
N VAL A 478 -21.81 -8.02 17.71
CA VAL A 478 -21.80 -7.54 16.32
C VAL A 478 -20.82 -8.31 15.46
N TRP A 479 -21.30 -9.33 14.73
CA TRP A 479 -20.51 -10.20 13.85
C TRP A 479 -20.79 -9.91 12.38
N ALA A 480 -19.74 -9.91 11.55
CA ALA A 480 -19.72 -9.92 10.09
C ALA A 480 -20.91 -9.23 9.40
N PRO A 481 -21.00 -7.89 9.46
CA PRO A 481 -22.10 -7.14 8.87
C PRO A 481 -22.06 -7.16 7.34
N ALA A 482 -23.20 -6.88 6.71
CA ALA A 482 -23.28 -6.55 5.30
C ALA A 482 -23.92 -5.17 5.12
N ILE A 483 -23.24 -4.28 4.36
CA ILE A 483 -23.74 -2.95 4.02
C ILE A 483 -24.26 -2.93 2.58
N ARG A 484 -25.45 -2.38 2.38
CA ARG A 484 -26.07 -2.19 1.05
C ARG A 484 -26.72 -0.81 0.96
N TYR A 485 -26.79 -0.31 -0.26
CA TYR A 485 -27.57 0.91 -0.57
C TYR A 485 -28.75 0.53 -1.46
N HIS A 486 -29.96 0.81 -1.00
CA HIS A 486 -31.18 0.48 -1.71
C HIS A 486 -32.23 1.55 -1.49
N ASP A 487 -32.92 1.97 -2.56
CA ASP A 487 -34.01 2.95 -2.56
C ASP A 487 -33.70 4.25 -1.79
N GLY A 488 -32.46 4.75 -1.91
CA GLY A 488 -32.04 6.02 -1.31
C GLY A 488 -31.62 5.93 0.17
N GLU A 489 -31.49 4.71 0.73
CA GLU A 489 -31.09 4.47 2.11
C GLU A 489 -29.94 3.44 2.18
N PHE A 490 -29.08 3.61 3.18
CA PHE A 490 -28.09 2.61 3.56
C PHE A 490 -28.72 1.62 4.52
N TYR A 491 -28.43 0.35 4.35
CA TYR A 491 -28.84 -0.76 5.20
C TYR A 491 -27.62 -1.51 5.68
N ILE A 492 -27.55 -1.84 6.96
CA ILE A 492 -26.57 -2.77 7.51
C ILE A 492 -27.32 -3.91 8.19
N TYR A 493 -27.10 -5.13 7.72
CA TYR A 493 -27.58 -6.36 8.36
C TYR A 493 -26.43 -6.97 9.16
N CYS A 494 -26.72 -7.37 10.37
CA CYS A 494 -25.74 -7.91 11.29
C CYS A 494 -26.27 -9.15 12.02
N GLY A 495 -25.43 -10.17 12.17
CA GLY A 495 -25.68 -11.34 12.97
C GLY A 495 -25.20 -11.15 14.41
N ASP A 496 -26.06 -11.40 15.37
CA ASP A 496 -25.68 -11.74 16.73
C ASP A 496 -25.84 -13.26 16.87
N PRO A 497 -24.74 -14.03 17.01
CA PRO A 497 -24.82 -15.51 16.99
C PRO A 497 -25.62 -16.10 18.15
N ASP A 498 -25.84 -15.35 19.20
CA ASP A 498 -26.57 -15.78 20.39
C ASP A 498 -28.06 -15.37 20.35
N ARG A 499 -28.44 -14.43 19.43
CA ARG A 499 -29.77 -13.82 19.41
C ARG A 499 -30.48 -13.84 18.07
N GLY A 500 -29.74 -13.69 16.94
CA GLY A 500 -30.36 -13.71 15.60
C GLY A 500 -29.83 -12.63 14.69
N VAL A 501 -30.70 -12.10 13.81
CA VAL A 501 -30.31 -11.09 12.82
C VAL A 501 -31.09 -9.81 13.06
N PHE A 502 -30.37 -8.69 13.12
CA PHE A 502 -30.94 -7.35 13.13
C PHE A 502 -30.42 -6.51 11.96
N MET A 503 -31.12 -5.44 11.64
CA MET A 503 -30.67 -4.43 10.70
C MET A 503 -30.82 -3.03 11.26
N VAL A 504 -29.99 -2.11 10.77
CA VAL A 504 -30.08 -0.66 10.97
C VAL A 504 -30.05 0.03 9.61
N LYS A 505 -30.69 1.20 9.49
CA LYS A 505 -30.67 1.96 8.23
C LYS A 505 -30.58 3.46 8.45
N THR A 506 -30.16 4.17 7.41
CA THR A 506 -30.10 5.64 7.40
C THR A 506 -30.01 6.19 5.99
N LYS A 507 -30.34 7.48 5.83
CA LYS A 507 -30.06 8.24 4.59
C LYS A 507 -28.70 8.95 4.63
N ASP A 508 -28.16 9.17 5.82
CA ASP A 508 -26.88 9.85 6.03
C ASP A 508 -25.93 8.93 6.84
N PRO A 509 -24.96 8.28 6.20
CA PRO A 509 -24.10 7.32 6.89
C PRO A 509 -23.13 7.96 7.91
N ALA A 510 -22.90 9.27 7.84
CA ALA A 510 -22.13 10.01 8.84
C ALA A 510 -23.01 10.55 9.99
N GLY A 511 -24.33 10.51 9.84
CA GLY A 511 -25.31 11.00 10.79
C GLY A 511 -25.83 9.92 11.73
N LYS A 512 -27.06 10.15 12.19
CA LYS A 512 -27.75 9.19 13.06
C LYS A 512 -28.34 8.06 12.23
N TRP A 513 -28.15 6.83 12.67
CA TRP A 513 -28.81 5.64 12.18
C TRP A 513 -30.12 5.39 12.95
N ASP A 514 -31.08 4.74 12.30
CA ASP A 514 -32.33 4.31 12.94
C ASP A 514 -32.07 3.26 14.03
N ASP A 515 -33.00 3.10 14.92
CA ASP A 515 -32.94 2.06 15.94
C ASP A 515 -32.96 0.67 15.29
N PRO A 516 -32.24 -0.32 15.86
CA PRO A 516 -32.17 -1.66 15.30
C PRO A 516 -33.53 -2.36 15.16
N VAL A 517 -33.74 -3.01 13.99
CA VAL A 517 -34.92 -3.85 13.73
C VAL A 517 -34.47 -5.30 13.66
N TRP A 518 -35.02 -6.15 14.51
CA TRP A 518 -34.77 -7.58 14.48
C TRP A 518 -35.61 -8.27 13.41
N LEU A 519 -34.98 -9.08 12.54
CA LEU A 519 -35.66 -9.84 11.50
C LEU A 519 -36.09 -11.23 11.95
N VAL A 520 -35.28 -11.85 12.79
CA VAL A 520 -35.48 -13.21 13.29
C VAL A 520 -34.78 -13.38 14.62
N LYS A 521 -35.43 -14.09 15.55
CA LYS A 521 -34.81 -14.65 16.74
C LYS A 521 -34.21 -16.00 16.36
N ALA A 522 -32.90 -16.16 16.51
CA ALA A 522 -32.26 -17.44 16.17
C ALA A 522 -30.93 -17.57 16.90
N LYS A 523 -30.53 -18.78 17.21
CA LYS A 523 -29.22 -19.08 17.76
C LYS A 523 -28.37 -19.68 16.67
N GLY A 524 -27.20 -19.05 16.42
CA GLY A 524 -26.23 -19.53 15.45
C GLY A 524 -26.32 -18.91 14.06
N TYR A 525 -27.26 -18.00 13.78
CA TYR A 525 -27.24 -17.24 12.52
C TYR A 525 -26.03 -16.27 12.52
N ILE A 526 -25.20 -16.33 11.45
CA ILE A 526 -24.03 -15.46 11.24
C ILE A 526 -23.97 -14.97 9.81
N ASP A 527 -23.26 -13.87 9.57
CA ASP A 527 -22.90 -13.36 8.27
C ASP A 527 -24.09 -13.06 7.35
N PRO A 528 -25.16 -12.41 7.84
CA PRO A 528 -26.33 -12.16 7.02
C PRO A 528 -26.03 -11.15 5.91
N CYS A 529 -26.49 -11.45 4.69
CA CYS A 529 -26.35 -10.53 3.57
C CYS A 529 -27.66 -10.39 2.79
N PRO A 530 -28.22 -9.17 2.66
CA PRO A 530 -29.39 -8.90 1.89
C PRO A 530 -29.06 -8.75 0.39
N LEU A 531 -30.04 -9.07 -0.45
CA LEU A 531 -30.05 -8.73 -1.86
C LEU A 531 -31.49 -8.34 -2.28
N TRP A 532 -31.63 -7.20 -2.91
CA TRP A 532 -32.79 -6.85 -3.73
C TRP A 532 -32.44 -7.14 -5.18
N ASP A 533 -33.13 -8.13 -5.77
CA ASP A 533 -32.83 -8.57 -7.13
C ASP A 533 -33.52 -7.70 -8.19
N SER A 534 -33.12 -7.88 -9.46
CA SER A 534 -33.66 -7.15 -10.61
C SER A 534 -35.14 -7.40 -10.86
N GLN A 535 -35.75 -8.41 -10.21
CA GLN A 535 -37.18 -8.72 -10.27
C GLN A 535 -37.97 -8.08 -9.13
N GLY A 536 -37.33 -7.26 -8.28
CA GLY A 536 -37.94 -6.60 -7.12
C GLY A 536 -38.20 -7.53 -5.93
N ARG A 537 -37.53 -8.69 -5.85
CA ARG A 537 -37.60 -9.60 -4.73
C ARG A 537 -36.45 -9.35 -3.78
N ALA A 538 -36.70 -9.47 -2.49
CA ALA A 538 -35.69 -9.34 -1.48
C ALA A 538 -35.32 -10.68 -0.83
N TRP A 539 -34.05 -10.90 -0.60
CA TRP A 539 -33.47 -12.15 -0.11
C TRP A 539 -32.48 -11.87 1.02
N LEU A 540 -32.38 -12.78 1.97
CA LEU A 540 -31.33 -12.82 2.99
C LEU A 540 -30.58 -14.15 2.89
N THR A 541 -29.28 -14.13 2.62
CA THR A 541 -28.40 -15.29 2.80
C THR A 541 -27.70 -15.20 4.15
N HIS A 542 -27.33 -16.34 4.76
CA HIS A 542 -26.53 -16.38 5.99
C HIS A 542 -25.80 -17.72 6.14
N GLY A 543 -24.78 -17.73 6.98
CA GLY A 543 -24.11 -18.92 7.46
C GLY A 543 -24.64 -19.37 8.84
N CYS A 544 -23.94 -20.32 9.47
CA CYS A 544 -24.22 -20.71 10.83
C CYS A 544 -22.95 -21.02 11.64
N ALA A 545 -22.93 -20.55 12.88
CA ALA A 545 -21.85 -20.78 13.84
C ALA A 545 -21.99 -22.14 14.51
N GLY A 546 -21.06 -23.07 14.26
CA GLY A 546 -21.09 -24.42 14.82
C GLY A 546 -21.10 -24.44 16.35
N SER A 547 -20.47 -23.47 16.99
CA SER A 547 -20.45 -23.32 18.46
C SER A 547 -21.80 -22.95 19.08
N ARG A 548 -22.77 -22.46 18.27
CA ARG A 548 -24.11 -22.05 18.70
C ARG A 548 -25.20 -22.96 18.10
N ALA A 549 -25.10 -23.25 16.80
CA ALA A 549 -26.09 -24.03 16.04
C ALA A 549 -25.83 -25.53 16.05
N GLY A 550 -24.64 -25.99 16.48
CA GLY A 550 -24.25 -27.40 16.42
C GLY A 550 -23.97 -27.91 14.99
N VAL A 551 -24.06 -27.06 13.99
CA VAL A 551 -23.70 -27.31 12.59
C VAL A 551 -22.99 -26.11 12.01
N LYS A 552 -22.03 -26.34 11.10
CA LYS A 552 -21.30 -25.31 10.34
C LYS A 552 -21.11 -25.78 8.89
N SER A 553 -20.47 -25.00 8.07
CA SER A 553 -20.16 -25.33 6.66
C SER A 553 -21.39 -25.46 5.78
N VAL A 554 -22.50 -24.84 6.15
CA VAL A 554 -23.75 -24.78 5.38
C VAL A 554 -24.22 -23.34 5.21
N LEU A 555 -24.75 -23.02 4.05
CA LEU A 555 -25.31 -21.72 3.74
C LEU A 555 -26.82 -21.80 3.55
N PHE A 556 -27.47 -20.74 3.93
CA PHE A 556 -28.94 -20.65 3.93
C PHE A 556 -29.42 -19.43 3.14
N ILE A 557 -30.68 -19.45 2.73
CA ILE A 557 -31.41 -18.31 2.16
C ILE A 557 -32.86 -18.27 2.69
N ALA A 558 -33.34 -17.06 2.91
CA ALA A 558 -34.74 -16.77 3.19
C ALA A 558 -35.25 -15.62 2.32
N PRO A 559 -36.53 -15.61 1.89
CA PRO A 559 -37.14 -14.45 1.27
C PRO A 559 -37.41 -13.37 2.36
N MET A 560 -37.19 -12.09 1.99
CA MET A 560 -37.49 -10.94 2.85
C MET A 560 -38.67 -10.14 2.30
N SER A 561 -39.26 -9.29 3.15
CA SER A 561 -40.13 -8.20 2.72
C SER A 561 -39.38 -7.22 1.84
N GLU A 562 -40.08 -6.55 0.93
CA GLU A 562 -39.48 -5.55 0.01
C GLU A 562 -38.75 -4.42 0.73
N ASP A 563 -39.26 -3.98 1.91
CA ASP A 563 -38.64 -3.00 2.78
C ASP A 563 -37.46 -3.55 3.62
N GLY A 564 -37.15 -4.85 3.51
CA GLY A 564 -36.02 -5.50 4.19
C GLY A 564 -36.18 -5.68 5.71
N THR A 565 -37.36 -5.40 6.28
CA THR A 565 -37.54 -5.35 7.74
C THR A 565 -37.93 -6.68 8.38
N ARG A 566 -38.30 -7.71 7.60
CA ARG A 566 -38.72 -9.03 8.13
C ARG A 566 -38.46 -10.14 7.12
N LEU A 567 -38.28 -11.36 7.66
CA LEU A 567 -38.31 -12.59 6.84
C LEU A 567 -39.74 -12.97 6.50
N LEU A 568 -39.98 -13.47 5.28
CA LEU A 568 -41.29 -13.93 4.80
C LEU A 568 -41.48 -15.44 4.98
N ASP A 569 -40.40 -16.19 5.10
CA ASP A 569 -40.41 -17.64 5.33
C ASP A 569 -39.14 -18.04 6.09
N ARG A 570 -39.09 -19.27 6.60
CA ARG A 570 -37.90 -19.83 7.23
C ARG A 570 -36.76 -20.00 6.25
N SER A 571 -35.54 -19.89 6.77
CA SER A 571 -34.34 -20.14 6.00
C SER A 571 -34.24 -21.57 5.53
N ARG A 572 -33.71 -21.74 4.30
CA ARG A 572 -33.51 -23.07 3.64
C ARG A 572 -32.03 -23.22 3.32
N ILE A 573 -31.52 -24.44 3.51
CA ILE A 573 -30.15 -24.77 3.07
C ILE A 573 -30.11 -24.69 1.55
N ILE A 574 -29.15 -23.96 1.03
CA ILE A 574 -28.89 -23.83 -0.41
C ILE A 574 -27.52 -24.40 -0.81
N TYR A 575 -26.64 -24.62 0.15
CA TYR A 575 -25.31 -25.17 -0.10
C TYR A 575 -24.78 -25.91 1.13
N ASP A 576 -24.20 -27.10 0.91
CA ASP A 576 -23.52 -27.91 1.92
C ASP A 576 -22.04 -28.10 1.54
N GLY A 577 -21.16 -27.37 2.23
CA GLY A 577 -19.72 -27.33 1.98
C GLY A 577 -18.89 -28.33 2.78
N HIS A 578 -19.49 -29.22 3.58
CA HIS A 578 -18.73 -30.12 4.47
C HIS A 578 -17.63 -30.92 3.77
N ARG A 579 -17.81 -31.27 2.50
CA ARG A 579 -16.87 -32.10 1.73
C ARG A 579 -15.88 -31.32 0.90
N THR A 580 -16.25 -30.18 0.37
CA THR A 580 -15.48 -29.42 -0.62
C THR A 580 -15.03 -28.05 -0.11
N GLN A 581 -15.87 -27.43 0.73
CA GLN A 581 -15.63 -26.07 1.27
C GLN A 581 -15.83 -26.08 2.80
N PRO A 582 -14.99 -26.78 3.57
CA PRO A 582 -15.12 -26.86 5.02
C PRO A 582 -15.05 -25.46 5.63
N THR A 583 -15.86 -25.21 6.65
CA THR A 583 -16.01 -23.90 7.31
C THR A 583 -16.42 -22.77 6.35
N ILE A 584 -17.19 -23.06 5.29
CA ILE A 584 -17.75 -22.01 4.44
C ILE A 584 -18.72 -21.15 5.26
N GLU A 585 -18.54 -19.84 5.19
CA GLU A 585 -19.28 -18.82 5.95
C GLU A 585 -19.18 -17.47 5.21
N GLY A 586 -19.45 -16.32 5.84
CA GLY A 586 -19.13 -15.00 5.29
C GLY A 586 -19.90 -14.64 4.03
N THR A 587 -21.19 -14.97 3.96
CA THR A 587 -21.96 -14.81 2.71
C THR A 587 -22.04 -13.35 2.28
N LYS A 588 -21.69 -13.06 1.01
CA LYS A 588 -21.98 -11.79 0.33
C LYS A 588 -22.72 -12.11 -0.96
N PHE A 589 -24.00 -11.68 -1.05
CA PHE A 589 -24.93 -12.09 -2.08
C PHE A 589 -25.14 -10.98 -3.11
N TYR A 590 -25.01 -11.34 -4.37
CA TYR A 590 -25.09 -10.40 -5.49
C TYR A 590 -25.86 -11.00 -6.66
N GLU A 591 -26.46 -10.13 -7.49
CA GLU A 591 -26.92 -10.45 -8.84
C GLU A 591 -26.02 -9.73 -9.85
N TYR A 592 -25.47 -10.48 -10.80
CA TYR A 592 -24.63 -9.92 -11.86
C TYR A 592 -24.91 -10.64 -13.19
N GLU A 593 -25.14 -9.88 -14.26
CA GLU A 593 -25.49 -10.39 -15.60
C GLU A 593 -26.62 -11.44 -15.59
N GLY A 594 -27.62 -11.23 -14.71
CA GLY A 594 -28.81 -12.09 -14.60
C GLY A 594 -28.57 -13.42 -13.88
N ARG A 595 -27.46 -13.57 -13.18
CA ARG A 595 -27.13 -14.73 -12.33
C ARG A 595 -26.90 -14.29 -10.89
N TYR A 596 -27.09 -15.25 -9.98
CA TYR A 596 -26.88 -15.07 -8.56
C TYR A 596 -25.49 -15.60 -8.17
N TYR A 597 -24.76 -14.79 -7.38
CA TYR A 597 -23.44 -15.11 -6.90
C TYR A 597 -23.38 -14.95 -5.39
N ILE A 598 -22.81 -15.95 -4.70
CA ILE A 598 -22.51 -15.87 -3.28
C ILE A 598 -20.99 -15.96 -3.13
N PHE A 599 -20.38 -14.86 -2.70
CA PHE A 599 -18.98 -14.83 -2.33
C PHE A 599 -18.89 -15.28 -0.88
N SER A 600 -18.21 -16.39 -0.62
CA SER A 600 -18.08 -16.99 0.71
C SER A 600 -16.70 -17.58 0.88
N PRO A 601 -15.96 -17.19 1.95
CA PRO A 601 -14.68 -17.81 2.27
C PRO A 601 -14.90 -19.19 2.86
N ALA A 602 -13.87 -20.04 2.77
CA ALA A 602 -13.81 -21.36 3.37
C ALA A 602 -12.41 -21.66 3.91
N GLY A 603 -12.21 -22.77 4.64
CA GLY A 603 -10.90 -23.18 5.14
C GLY A 603 -10.44 -22.49 6.42
N GLY A 604 -11.18 -21.53 6.96
CA GLY A 604 -10.90 -20.79 8.19
C GLY A 604 -10.03 -19.54 8.01
N VAL A 605 -10.07 -18.64 8.99
CA VAL A 605 -9.55 -17.25 8.90
C VAL A 605 -8.05 -17.12 8.67
N SER A 606 -7.23 -18.09 9.04
CA SER A 606 -5.76 -18.01 8.90
C SER A 606 -5.20 -18.91 7.79
N THR A 607 -6.01 -19.82 7.25
CA THR A 607 -5.57 -20.84 6.27
C THR A 607 -6.53 -21.00 5.09
N GLY A 608 -7.59 -20.18 5.02
CA GLY A 608 -8.68 -20.32 4.07
C GLY A 608 -8.41 -19.70 2.70
N TRP A 609 -9.47 -19.70 1.93
CA TRP A 609 -9.51 -19.20 0.56
C TRP A 609 -10.89 -18.58 0.28
N GLN A 610 -10.98 -17.79 -0.79
CA GLN A 610 -12.24 -17.24 -1.26
C GLN A 610 -12.89 -18.17 -2.28
N THR A 611 -14.10 -18.64 -1.97
CA THR A 611 -14.98 -19.41 -2.87
C THR A 611 -16.08 -18.50 -3.39
N VAL A 612 -16.55 -18.77 -4.60
CA VAL A 612 -17.76 -18.19 -5.18
C VAL A 612 -18.71 -19.31 -5.61
N LEU A 613 -19.97 -19.14 -5.25
CA LEU A 613 -21.06 -19.99 -5.68
C LEU A 613 -21.88 -19.24 -6.73
N ARG A 614 -22.27 -19.90 -7.82
CA ARG A 614 -23.01 -19.32 -8.94
C ARG A 614 -24.25 -20.13 -9.29
N SER A 615 -25.38 -19.46 -9.54
CA SER A 615 -26.63 -20.09 -9.95
C SER A 615 -27.50 -19.17 -10.82
N ASP A 616 -28.37 -19.73 -11.64
CA ASP A 616 -29.41 -18.99 -12.34
C ASP A 616 -30.70 -18.81 -11.47
N ASN A 617 -30.71 -19.36 -10.24
CA ASN A 617 -31.83 -19.28 -9.32
C ASN A 617 -31.34 -19.03 -7.88
N PRO A 618 -31.94 -18.10 -7.11
CA PRO A 618 -31.48 -17.79 -5.74
C PRO A 618 -31.52 -19.01 -4.81
N TYR A 619 -32.35 -20.00 -5.05
CA TYR A 619 -32.40 -21.27 -4.30
C TYR A 619 -31.42 -22.33 -4.83
N GLY A 620 -30.62 -22.03 -5.84
CA GLY A 620 -29.73 -22.99 -6.48
C GLY A 620 -30.37 -23.90 -7.49
N PRO A 621 -29.74 -25.02 -7.92
CA PRO A 621 -28.44 -25.46 -7.40
C PRO A 621 -27.30 -24.51 -7.74
N TYR A 622 -26.26 -24.47 -6.89
CA TYR A 622 -25.08 -23.65 -7.09
C TYR A 622 -23.90 -24.48 -7.59
N ASP A 623 -23.22 -23.96 -8.61
CA ASP A 623 -21.88 -24.38 -8.98
C ASP A 623 -20.88 -23.67 -8.07
N GLU A 624 -19.73 -24.29 -7.74
CA GLU A 624 -18.69 -23.73 -6.86
C GLU A 624 -17.37 -23.58 -7.58
N LYS A 625 -16.61 -22.51 -7.25
CA LYS A 625 -15.22 -22.33 -7.67
C LYS A 625 -14.44 -21.57 -6.60
N VAL A 626 -13.21 -22.04 -6.30
CA VAL A 626 -12.22 -21.22 -5.58
C VAL A 626 -11.70 -20.18 -6.56
N VAL A 627 -11.68 -18.91 -6.16
CA VAL A 627 -11.34 -17.77 -7.03
C VAL A 627 -10.17 -16.94 -6.52
N MET A 628 -9.73 -17.17 -5.27
CA MET A 628 -8.53 -16.61 -4.68
C MET A 628 -8.03 -17.53 -3.56
N ALA A 629 -6.72 -17.78 -3.53
CA ALA A 629 -6.04 -18.52 -2.47
C ALA A 629 -4.68 -17.88 -2.16
N GLN A 630 -4.08 -18.24 -1.03
CA GLN A 630 -2.78 -17.69 -0.63
C GLN A 630 -1.67 -17.89 -1.69
N ASN A 631 -1.58 -19.06 -2.32
CA ASN A 631 -0.64 -19.41 -3.40
C ASN A 631 0.81 -18.97 -3.16
N GLY A 632 1.29 -19.06 -1.90
CA GLY A 632 2.65 -18.66 -1.54
C GLY A 632 2.87 -17.16 -1.31
N SER A 633 1.83 -16.31 -1.46
CA SER A 633 1.88 -14.91 -1.09
C SER A 633 2.02 -14.75 0.45
N PRO A 634 2.48 -13.59 0.95
CA PRO A 634 2.50 -13.32 2.39
C PRO A 634 1.11 -13.09 3.01
N VAL A 635 0.05 -13.02 2.20
CA VAL A 635 -1.33 -12.80 2.64
C VAL A 635 -1.98 -14.15 2.93
N ASN A 636 -1.89 -14.59 4.19
CA ASN A 636 -2.47 -15.86 4.63
C ASN A 636 -4.00 -15.77 4.71
N GLY A 637 -4.67 -16.85 4.36
CA GLY A 637 -6.08 -17.06 4.56
C GLY A 637 -6.96 -15.89 4.11
N PRO A 638 -6.92 -15.44 2.82
CA PRO A 638 -7.79 -14.38 2.38
C PRO A 638 -9.24 -14.74 2.69
N HIS A 639 -9.91 -13.92 3.51
CA HIS A 639 -11.15 -14.31 4.14
C HIS A 639 -12.11 -13.13 4.24
N GLN A 640 -13.38 -13.40 4.14
CA GLN A 640 -14.51 -12.49 4.20
C GLN A 640 -14.27 -11.12 3.53
N GLY A 641 -15.08 -10.83 2.52
CA GLY A 641 -14.97 -9.58 1.81
C GLY A 641 -16.09 -9.36 0.82
N GLY A 642 -16.15 -8.14 0.29
CA GLY A 642 -17.11 -7.75 -0.71
C GLY A 642 -16.43 -7.28 -2.00
N TRP A 643 -17.07 -7.52 -3.15
CA TRP A 643 -16.64 -6.95 -4.42
C TRP A 643 -17.41 -5.68 -4.76
N ILE A 644 -16.81 -4.83 -5.53
CA ILE A 644 -17.37 -3.55 -5.95
C ILE A 644 -17.00 -3.27 -7.41
N GLU A 645 -17.96 -2.73 -8.15
CA GLU A 645 -17.75 -2.11 -9.45
C GLU A 645 -17.58 -0.60 -9.25
N THR A 646 -16.47 -0.07 -9.76
CA THR A 646 -16.15 1.35 -9.63
C THR A 646 -16.93 2.21 -10.61
N ALA A 647 -16.85 3.53 -10.43
CA ALA A 647 -17.40 4.51 -11.37
C ALA A 647 -16.75 4.41 -12.76
N SER A 648 -15.50 3.97 -12.86
CA SER A 648 -14.76 3.74 -14.09
C SER A 648 -15.06 2.38 -14.75
N GLY A 649 -15.85 1.50 -14.09
CA GLY A 649 -16.17 0.16 -14.59
C GLY A 649 -15.12 -0.88 -14.28
N GLU A 650 -14.20 -0.62 -13.37
CA GLU A 650 -13.26 -1.61 -12.85
C GLU A 650 -13.90 -2.42 -11.72
N PHE A 651 -13.45 -3.67 -11.56
CA PHE A 651 -13.89 -4.54 -10.48
C PHE A 651 -12.78 -4.71 -9.45
N TRP A 652 -13.14 -4.58 -8.17
CA TRP A 652 -12.24 -4.71 -7.04
C TRP A 652 -12.86 -5.55 -5.94
N PHE A 653 -12.03 -6.23 -5.15
CA PHE A 653 -12.45 -7.06 -4.03
C PHE A 653 -11.71 -6.64 -2.77
N MET A 654 -12.47 -6.38 -1.72
CA MET A 654 -11.93 -6.02 -0.42
C MET A 654 -12.09 -7.18 0.55
N HIS A 655 -11.04 -7.57 1.26
CA HIS A 655 -11.05 -8.70 2.21
C HIS A 655 -10.10 -8.44 3.37
N PHE A 656 -10.13 -9.28 4.40
CA PHE A 656 -9.15 -9.18 5.47
C PHE A 656 -8.07 -10.28 5.42
N GLN A 657 -6.96 -10.00 6.10
CA GLN A 657 -5.94 -10.95 6.53
C GLN A 657 -5.90 -10.97 8.07
N ASP A 658 -5.91 -12.15 8.69
CA ASP A 658 -5.68 -12.29 10.13
C ASP A 658 -4.20 -12.11 10.45
N LYS A 659 -3.86 -11.08 11.21
CA LYS A 659 -2.51 -10.64 11.52
C LYS A 659 -2.20 -10.71 13.03
N ASP A 660 -2.77 -11.70 13.72
CA ASP A 660 -2.57 -11.98 15.15
C ASP A 660 -2.89 -10.75 16.04
N ALA A 661 -1.94 -10.24 16.83
CA ALA A 661 -2.13 -9.09 17.70
C ALA A 661 -2.62 -7.82 16.98
N TYR A 662 -2.29 -7.66 15.70
CA TYR A 662 -2.76 -6.51 14.91
C TYR A 662 -4.20 -6.66 14.42
N GLY A 663 -4.81 -7.83 14.61
CA GLY A 663 -6.16 -8.15 14.22
C GLY A 663 -6.31 -8.43 12.72
N ARG A 664 -7.45 -8.13 12.18
CA ARG A 664 -7.85 -8.43 10.81
C ARG A 664 -7.74 -7.19 9.93
N VAL A 665 -6.57 -7.05 9.30
CA VAL A 665 -6.23 -5.90 8.45
C VAL A 665 -6.85 -6.03 7.06
N VAL A 666 -7.18 -4.90 6.44
CA VAL A 666 -7.97 -4.88 5.20
C VAL A 666 -7.09 -4.74 3.96
N HIS A 667 -7.30 -5.63 3.01
CA HIS A 667 -6.63 -5.65 1.71
C HIS A 667 -7.60 -5.30 0.58
N LEU A 668 -7.07 -4.70 -0.47
CA LEU A 668 -7.76 -4.44 -1.73
C LEU A 668 -7.11 -5.27 -2.84
N GLN A 669 -7.94 -6.03 -3.59
CA GLN A 669 -7.46 -6.87 -4.69
C GLN A 669 -8.10 -6.46 -6.01
N PRO A 670 -7.36 -6.47 -7.13
CA PRO A 670 -7.97 -6.39 -8.46
C PRO A 670 -8.87 -7.61 -8.69
N MET A 671 -9.95 -7.42 -9.42
CA MET A 671 -10.84 -8.52 -9.79
C MET A 671 -11.20 -8.44 -11.28
N LYS A 672 -11.29 -9.57 -11.94
CA LYS A 672 -11.72 -9.68 -13.34
C LYS A 672 -12.75 -10.79 -13.50
N TRP A 673 -13.67 -10.62 -14.40
CA TRP A 673 -14.62 -11.67 -14.79
C TRP A 673 -14.05 -12.48 -15.97
N ASN A 674 -14.02 -13.81 -15.85
CA ASN A 674 -13.59 -14.74 -16.88
C ASN A 674 -14.61 -15.89 -16.97
N ASP A 675 -15.28 -16.05 -18.13
CA ASP A 675 -16.33 -17.05 -18.38
C ASP A 675 -17.43 -17.10 -17.29
N GLY A 676 -17.82 -15.92 -16.79
CA GLY A 676 -18.82 -15.78 -15.73
C GLY A 676 -18.35 -16.22 -14.35
N TRP A 677 -17.05 -16.29 -14.11
CA TRP A 677 -16.42 -16.46 -12.80
C TRP A 677 -15.47 -15.29 -12.50
N PRO A 678 -15.44 -14.78 -11.28
CA PRO A 678 -14.44 -13.82 -10.91
C PRO A 678 -13.09 -14.50 -10.71
N VAL A 679 -12.03 -13.79 -11.02
CA VAL A 679 -10.64 -14.08 -10.63
C VAL A 679 -10.19 -12.91 -9.78
N ILE A 680 -9.78 -13.14 -8.53
CA ILE A 680 -9.46 -12.12 -7.55
C ILE A 680 -7.95 -12.15 -7.25
N GLY A 681 -7.27 -11.01 -7.39
CA GLY A 681 -5.81 -10.95 -7.37
C GLY A 681 -5.20 -11.19 -8.75
N GLU A 682 -3.97 -11.67 -8.79
CA GLU A 682 -3.26 -12.03 -10.02
C GLU A 682 -3.25 -13.55 -10.22
N ASP A 683 -3.62 -14.01 -11.40
CA ASP A 683 -3.64 -15.41 -11.84
C ASP A 683 -2.51 -15.58 -12.87
N GLU A 684 -1.32 -15.96 -12.38
CA GLU A 684 -0.10 -16.07 -13.20
C GLU A 684 -0.05 -17.38 -14.01
N ASP A 685 -0.68 -18.45 -13.53
CA ASP A 685 -0.67 -19.76 -14.15
C ASP A 685 -1.93 -20.08 -14.97
N GLY A 686 -2.94 -19.21 -14.93
CA GLY A 686 -4.14 -19.30 -15.75
C GLY A 686 -5.13 -20.36 -15.30
N ASP A 687 -5.07 -20.84 -14.05
CA ASP A 687 -5.99 -21.84 -13.50
C ASP A 687 -7.34 -21.23 -13.04
N GLY A 688 -7.41 -19.91 -13.00
CA GLY A 688 -8.55 -19.11 -12.57
C GLY A 688 -8.68 -18.97 -11.06
N VAL A 689 -7.58 -19.20 -10.30
CA VAL A 689 -7.47 -18.94 -8.86
C VAL A 689 -6.42 -17.85 -8.65
N GLY A 690 -6.87 -16.65 -8.34
CA GLY A 690 -5.94 -15.53 -8.16
C GLY A 690 -5.13 -15.61 -6.86
N THR A 691 -3.97 -14.98 -6.89
CA THR A 691 -3.06 -14.78 -5.75
C THR A 691 -3.22 -13.36 -5.24
N PRO A 692 -3.36 -13.14 -3.92
CA PRO A 692 -3.45 -11.79 -3.37
C PRO A 692 -2.22 -10.93 -3.70
N VAL A 693 -2.45 -9.73 -4.23
CA VAL A 693 -1.38 -8.76 -4.50
C VAL A 693 -0.99 -8.02 -3.22
N THR A 694 0.32 -7.80 -3.03
CA THR A 694 0.85 -6.95 -1.96
C THR A 694 1.04 -5.51 -2.38
N ARG A 695 1.19 -5.27 -3.68
CA ARG A 695 1.30 -3.95 -4.30
C ARG A 695 0.67 -4.00 -5.69
N TYR A 696 -0.17 -3.03 -6.01
CA TYR A 696 -0.85 -2.97 -7.31
C TYR A 696 -1.10 -1.52 -7.74
N ARG A 697 -1.48 -1.28 -9.01
CA ARG A 697 -1.87 0.05 -9.47
C ARG A 697 -3.09 0.57 -8.70
N MET A 698 -3.17 1.87 -8.49
CA MET A 698 -4.37 2.51 -7.96
C MET A 698 -5.58 2.21 -8.86
N PRO A 699 -6.77 2.08 -8.27
CA PRO A 699 -8.01 2.14 -9.05
C PRO A 699 -8.06 3.41 -9.92
N ASP A 700 -8.65 3.31 -11.10
CA ASP A 700 -8.88 4.48 -11.98
C ASP A 700 -10.00 5.37 -11.41
N LEU A 701 -9.68 6.05 -10.33
CA LEU A 701 -10.58 6.88 -9.52
C LEU A 701 -9.89 8.19 -9.12
N PRO A 702 -10.65 9.26 -8.85
CA PRO A 702 -10.06 10.52 -8.44
C PRO A 702 -9.32 10.40 -7.10
N PHE A 703 -8.03 10.71 -7.09
CA PHE A 703 -7.26 10.84 -5.86
C PHE A 703 -7.56 12.17 -5.16
N THR A 704 -8.11 12.12 -3.95
CA THR A 704 -8.48 13.30 -3.16
C THR A 704 -7.54 13.57 -1.97
N GLY A 705 -6.39 12.91 -1.95
CA GLY A 705 -5.38 13.01 -0.91
C GLY A 705 -5.27 11.75 -0.05
N VAL A 706 -4.17 11.63 0.66
CA VAL A 706 -3.95 10.52 1.59
C VAL A 706 -4.86 10.71 2.80
N LYS A 707 -5.69 9.71 3.08
CA LYS A 707 -6.56 9.62 4.25
C LYS A 707 -6.31 8.30 4.97
N ARG A 708 -6.52 8.30 6.28
CA ARG A 708 -6.52 7.12 7.13
C ARG A 708 -7.50 7.30 8.28
N PRO A 709 -7.97 6.21 8.92
CA PRO A 709 -8.76 6.32 10.15
C PRO A 709 -8.02 7.14 11.20
N ALA A 710 -8.76 7.99 11.91
CA ALA A 710 -8.19 8.81 12.99
C ALA A 710 -7.63 7.94 14.11
N ASP A 711 -6.57 8.42 14.78
CA ASP A 711 -5.87 7.70 15.84
C ASP A 711 -5.53 8.57 17.06
N SER A 712 -5.10 9.80 16.86
CA SER A 712 -4.75 10.74 17.93
C SER A 712 -5.94 11.59 18.32
N ASP A 713 -5.97 12.07 19.59
CA ASP A 713 -7.03 12.95 20.09
C ASP A 713 -6.44 13.99 21.06
N GLU A 714 -6.68 15.25 20.80
CA GLU A 714 -6.30 16.39 21.66
C GLU A 714 -7.43 16.78 22.63
N PHE A 715 -8.56 16.06 22.60
CA PHE A 715 -9.74 16.27 23.43
C PHE A 715 -10.30 17.71 23.43
N GLU A 716 -10.10 18.43 22.34
CA GLU A 716 -10.59 19.81 22.17
C GLU A 716 -12.08 19.90 21.79
N LYS A 717 -12.72 18.74 21.53
CA LYS A 717 -14.14 18.64 21.19
C LYS A 717 -14.97 18.20 22.39
N PRO A 718 -16.28 18.53 22.45
CA PRO A 718 -17.17 18.12 23.54
C PRO A 718 -17.56 16.62 23.46
N SER A 719 -17.04 15.88 22.50
CA SER A 719 -17.27 14.45 22.30
C SER A 719 -15.95 13.75 21.97
N LEU A 720 -15.87 12.49 22.30
CA LEU A 720 -14.76 11.63 21.87
C LEU A 720 -14.67 11.56 20.35
N GLY A 721 -13.45 11.40 19.83
CA GLY A 721 -13.21 11.08 18.42
C GLY A 721 -13.82 9.72 18.05
N LEU A 722 -14.12 9.52 16.77
CA LEU A 722 -14.78 8.31 16.26
C LEU A 722 -13.91 7.03 16.40
N GLN A 723 -12.61 7.18 16.60
CA GLN A 723 -11.66 6.09 16.81
C GLN A 723 -11.84 5.39 18.16
N TRP A 724 -12.47 6.04 19.13
CA TRP A 724 -12.65 5.52 20.47
C TRP A 724 -13.81 4.54 20.58
N GLN A 725 -13.55 3.42 21.22
CA GLN A 725 -14.55 2.40 21.55
C GLN A 725 -14.41 1.95 23.00
N TRP A 726 -15.53 1.77 23.67
CA TRP A 726 -15.61 1.17 24.99
C TRP A 726 -15.67 -0.35 24.92
N ALA A 727 -15.15 -1.04 25.94
CA ALA A 727 -15.20 -2.50 26.01
C ALA A 727 -16.62 -3.07 26.23
N ALA A 728 -17.55 -2.22 26.66
CA ALA A 728 -18.97 -2.53 26.80
C ALA A 728 -19.81 -1.32 26.39
N VAL A 729 -21.13 -1.40 26.47
CA VAL A 729 -22.04 -0.27 26.24
C VAL A 729 -21.77 0.84 27.26
N PRO A 730 -21.38 2.04 26.81
CA PRO A 730 -20.93 3.09 27.72
C PRO A 730 -22.06 3.66 28.59
N SER A 731 -21.71 4.05 29.78
CA SER A 731 -22.58 4.87 30.64
C SER A 731 -22.19 6.34 30.54
N PRO A 732 -23.16 7.27 30.48
CA PRO A 732 -22.87 8.69 30.30
C PRO A 732 -22.07 9.32 31.44
N TYR A 733 -21.94 8.66 32.58
CA TYR A 733 -21.14 9.13 33.72
C TYR A 733 -19.74 8.49 33.81
N TRP A 734 -19.30 7.74 32.82
CA TRP A 734 -17.93 7.21 32.80
C TRP A 734 -16.91 8.25 32.37
N SER A 735 -17.32 9.17 31.51
CA SER A 735 -16.41 10.16 30.94
C SER A 735 -17.06 11.54 30.76
N HIS A 736 -16.20 12.55 30.68
CA HIS A 736 -16.57 13.91 30.33
C HIS A 736 -15.45 14.55 29.52
N ALA A 737 -15.70 14.86 28.24
CA ALA A 737 -14.78 15.64 27.41
C ALA A 737 -14.99 17.13 27.69
N ASP A 738 -14.03 17.78 28.35
CA ASP A 738 -14.06 19.21 28.67
C ASP A 738 -13.30 20.00 27.56
N ALA A 739 -14.03 20.35 26.52
CA ALA A 739 -13.47 21.14 25.41
C ALA A 739 -12.90 22.49 25.83
N SER A 740 -13.36 23.05 26.95
CA SER A 740 -12.88 24.34 27.48
C SER A 740 -11.47 24.22 28.08
N LYS A 741 -11.13 23.04 28.57
CA LYS A 741 -9.80 22.72 29.11
C LYS A 741 -8.94 21.93 28.13
N GLY A 742 -9.52 21.40 27.05
CA GLY A 742 -8.85 20.48 26.15
C GLY A 742 -8.40 19.19 26.88
N CYS A 743 -9.30 18.55 27.61
CA CYS A 743 -8.99 17.30 28.30
C CYS A 743 -10.18 16.34 28.34
N LEU A 744 -9.86 15.06 28.44
CA LEU A 744 -10.81 13.98 28.73
C LEU A 744 -10.72 13.62 30.23
N ARG A 745 -11.83 13.71 30.93
CA ARG A 745 -11.94 13.18 32.28
C ARG A 745 -12.61 11.81 32.24
N LEU A 746 -11.98 10.82 32.88
CA LEU A 746 -12.55 9.52 33.17
C LEU A 746 -12.77 9.39 34.67
N TYR A 747 -13.99 9.10 35.07
CA TYR A 747 -14.33 8.85 36.48
C TYR A 747 -13.96 7.43 36.88
N SER A 748 -13.52 7.20 38.11
CA SER A 748 -13.22 5.86 38.56
C SER A 748 -14.50 5.03 38.70
N VAL A 749 -14.69 4.08 37.80
CA VAL A 749 -15.88 3.22 37.74
C VAL A 749 -15.71 2.07 38.71
N GLN A 750 -16.75 1.82 39.52
CA GLN A 750 -16.77 0.69 40.41
C GLN A 750 -16.85 -0.62 39.60
N GLN A 751 -15.94 -1.51 39.88
CA GLN A 751 -15.93 -2.86 39.30
C GLN A 751 -16.90 -3.79 40.07
N SER A 752 -17.32 -4.86 39.43
CA SER A 752 -18.20 -5.88 40.05
C SER A 752 -17.51 -6.60 41.21
N ASP A 753 -18.31 -7.18 42.11
CA ASP A 753 -17.78 -7.89 43.29
C ASP A 753 -17.02 -9.17 42.94
N ASP A 754 -17.22 -9.73 41.74
CA ASP A 754 -16.54 -10.90 41.14
C ASP A 754 -15.45 -10.55 40.12
N TRP A 755 -15.13 -9.27 39.99
CA TRP A 755 -14.06 -8.80 39.11
C TRP A 755 -12.73 -9.47 39.46
N LYS A 756 -12.02 -9.96 38.42
CA LYS A 756 -10.75 -10.66 38.56
C LYS A 756 -9.57 -9.84 38.07
N ASN A 757 -9.74 -9.19 36.92
CA ASN A 757 -8.71 -8.41 36.25
C ASN A 757 -9.36 -7.45 35.24
N LEU A 758 -8.57 -6.65 34.48
CA LEU A 758 -9.10 -5.65 33.53
C LEU A 758 -9.90 -6.24 32.37
N TRP A 759 -9.79 -7.55 32.10
CA TRP A 759 -10.62 -8.21 31.09
C TRP A 759 -12.12 -8.10 31.44
N ASP A 760 -12.44 -8.08 32.71
CA ASP A 760 -13.82 -7.94 33.20
C ASP A 760 -14.29 -6.48 33.31
N SER A 761 -13.43 -5.49 32.98
CA SER A 761 -13.74 -4.07 33.15
C SER A 761 -14.50 -3.50 31.94
N PRO A 762 -15.77 -3.01 32.14
CA PRO A 762 -16.58 -2.50 31.02
C PRO A 762 -16.14 -1.14 30.49
N ASN A 763 -15.49 -0.35 31.34
CA ASN A 763 -15.14 1.05 31.09
C ASN A 763 -13.70 1.25 30.57
N LEU A 764 -13.17 0.29 29.86
CA LEU A 764 -11.93 0.47 29.09
C LEU A 764 -12.26 1.26 27.82
N LEU A 765 -11.65 2.43 27.67
CA LEU A 765 -11.76 3.28 26.49
C LEU A 765 -10.55 3.07 25.58
N MET A 766 -10.74 2.43 24.45
CA MET A 766 -9.64 1.88 23.65
C MET A 766 -9.75 2.23 22.18
N GLN A 767 -8.61 2.12 21.50
CA GLN A 767 -8.48 2.23 20.05
C GLN A 767 -7.85 0.94 19.51
N LYS A 768 -8.07 0.66 18.20
CA LYS A 768 -7.39 -0.38 17.44
C LYS A 768 -5.90 -0.03 17.30
N PHE A 769 -5.04 -1.02 17.15
CA PHE A 769 -3.67 -0.78 16.70
C PHE A 769 -3.72 -0.21 15.28
N PRO A 770 -3.10 0.97 15.03
CA PRO A 770 -3.23 1.64 13.74
C PRO A 770 -2.16 1.25 12.72
N GLU A 771 -1.10 0.55 13.17
CA GLU A 771 0.05 0.12 12.38
C GLU A 771 0.85 -0.98 13.07
N ASP A 772 1.81 -1.58 12.35
CA ASP A 772 2.71 -2.61 12.92
C ASP A 772 3.71 -2.02 13.93
N ARG A 773 4.03 -0.74 13.77
CA ARG A 773 4.96 -0.01 14.63
C ARG A 773 4.38 1.35 14.95
N PHE A 774 4.20 1.63 16.22
CA PHE A 774 3.72 2.93 16.65
C PHE A 774 4.07 3.19 18.11
N THR A 775 4.04 4.46 18.48
CA THR A 775 4.24 4.92 19.85
C THR A 775 3.02 5.67 20.29
N VAL A 776 2.44 5.26 21.42
CA VAL A 776 1.39 6.00 22.13
C VAL A 776 2.03 6.81 23.24
N THR A 777 1.64 8.07 23.35
CA THR A 777 2.03 8.94 24.45
C THR A 777 0.79 9.68 24.96
N THR A 778 0.64 9.80 26.29
CA THR A 778 -0.46 10.52 26.93
C THR A 778 0.02 11.17 28.23
N ARG A 779 -0.56 12.31 28.60
CA ARG A 779 -0.37 12.96 29.89
C ARG A 779 -1.58 12.70 30.77
N ILE A 780 -1.39 12.07 31.91
CA ILE A 780 -2.44 11.67 32.84
C ILE A 780 -2.26 12.43 34.16
N SER A 781 -3.32 13.10 34.61
CA SER A 781 -3.47 13.68 35.94
C SER A 781 -4.48 12.88 36.73
N PHE A 782 -4.06 12.21 37.80
CA PHE A 782 -4.88 11.34 38.64
C PHE A 782 -5.26 12.03 39.93
N THR A 783 -6.55 12.07 40.22
CA THR A 783 -7.14 12.66 41.45
C THR A 783 -8.03 11.63 42.13
N PRO A 784 -7.49 10.78 43.03
CA PRO A 784 -8.28 9.83 43.78
C PRO A 784 -9.20 10.51 44.81
N ASN A 785 -10.31 9.88 45.16
CA ASN A 785 -11.24 10.42 46.14
C ASN A 785 -10.67 10.24 47.56
N PRO A 786 -10.37 11.34 48.28
CA PRO A 786 -9.77 11.27 49.59
C PRO A 786 -10.72 10.71 50.69
N GLN A 787 -12.04 10.69 50.41
CA GLN A 787 -13.07 10.24 51.38
C GLN A 787 -13.32 8.74 51.34
N LEU A 788 -12.78 8.00 50.38
CA LEU A 788 -12.90 6.56 50.28
C LEU A 788 -12.18 5.89 51.46
N LYS A 789 -12.89 5.05 52.17
CA LYS A 789 -12.35 4.32 53.33
C LYS A 789 -11.28 3.28 52.91
N GLN A 790 -11.47 2.66 51.77
CA GLN A 790 -10.52 1.77 51.17
C GLN A 790 -9.88 2.49 49.97
N LYS A 791 -8.57 2.57 50.03
CA LYS A 791 -7.77 3.12 48.91
C LYS A 791 -7.61 2.04 47.83
N SER A 792 -8.30 2.20 46.69
CA SER A 792 -8.38 1.17 45.66
C SER A 792 -8.69 1.72 44.26
N GLU A 793 -8.44 3.01 44.05
CA GLU A 793 -8.61 3.61 42.76
C GLU A 793 -7.35 3.47 41.93
N ALA A 794 -7.50 3.18 40.64
CA ALA A 794 -6.41 3.03 39.70
C ALA A 794 -6.79 3.56 38.32
N CYS A 795 -5.84 4.20 37.63
CA CYS A 795 -6.01 4.66 36.26
C CYS A 795 -4.71 4.48 35.45
N GLY A 796 -4.82 4.34 34.15
CA GLY A 796 -3.61 4.15 33.37
C GLY A 796 -3.80 3.98 31.87
N LEU A 797 -2.67 3.71 31.22
CA LEU A 797 -2.52 3.34 29.83
C LEU A 797 -2.43 1.81 29.75
N VAL A 798 -3.28 1.18 28.96
CA VAL A 798 -3.36 -0.28 28.83
C VAL A 798 -3.14 -0.69 27.36
N VAL A 799 -2.42 -1.79 27.17
CA VAL A 799 -2.40 -2.59 25.95
C VAL A 799 -3.13 -3.89 26.24
N MET A 800 -4.28 -4.07 25.61
CA MET A 800 -5.30 -5.07 25.95
C MET A 800 -5.48 -6.11 24.84
N GLY A 801 -5.44 -7.36 25.19
CA GLY A 801 -5.83 -8.54 24.46
C GLY A 801 -6.25 -9.64 25.44
N GLU A 802 -6.20 -10.92 25.07
CA GLU A 802 -6.40 -12.06 25.98
C GLU A 802 -5.36 -12.10 27.13
N SER A 803 -4.26 -11.41 26.93
CA SER A 803 -3.31 -10.97 27.96
C SER A 803 -3.14 -9.48 27.85
N TYR A 804 -2.86 -8.78 28.96
CA TYR A 804 -2.65 -7.34 28.92
C TYR A 804 -1.49 -6.88 29.78
N ALA A 805 -1.03 -5.67 29.47
CA ALA A 805 -0.08 -4.94 30.29
C ALA A 805 -0.53 -3.48 30.45
N THR A 806 -0.37 -2.92 31.65
CA THR A 806 -0.78 -1.55 31.96
C THR A 806 0.25 -0.82 32.80
N LEU A 807 0.56 0.40 32.39
CA LEU A 807 1.28 1.37 33.20
C LEU A 807 0.24 2.26 33.89
N ARG A 808 0.16 2.20 35.24
CA ARG A 808 -0.94 2.82 35.99
C ARG A 808 -0.50 3.59 37.24
N LEU A 809 -1.28 4.56 37.63
CA LEU A 809 -1.29 5.18 38.95
C LEU A 809 -2.34 4.48 39.82
N GLU A 810 -1.97 4.15 41.05
CA GLU A 810 -2.84 3.45 42.01
C GLU A 810 -2.78 4.14 43.36
N ASP A 811 -3.94 4.46 43.92
CA ASP A 811 -4.07 4.99 45.26
C ASP A 811 -3.89 3.87 46.31
N SER A 812 -3.01 4.11 47.25
CA SER A 812 -2.71 3.18 48.34
C SER A 812 -2.68 3.88 49.70
N PRO A 813 -2.73 3.15 50.83
CA PRO A 813 -2.60 3.76 52.16
C PRO A 813 -1.30 4.55 52.35
N GLU A 814 -0.24 4.20 51.63
CA GLU A 814 1.06 4.87 51.67
C GLU A 814 1.20 6.01 50.66
N GLY A 815 0.15 6.34 49.91
CA GLY A 815 0.10 7.36 48.87
C GLY A 815 0.04 6.76 47.47
N ILE A 816 0.18 7.59 46.44
CA ILE A 816 0.05 7.18 45.04
C ILE A 816 1.28 6.44 44.60
N ARG A 817 1.09 5.33 43.94
CA ARG A 817 2.15 4.49 43.35
C ARG A 817 1.99 4.40 41.84
N LEU A 818 3.10 4.58 41.14
CA LEU A 818 3.22 4.20 39.73
C LEU A 818 3.58 2.72 39.66
N LYS A 819 2.79 1.94 38.94
CA LYS A 819 3.00 0.51 38.75
C LYS A 819 2.98 0.13 37.30
N MET A 820 3.82 -0.83 36.94
CA MET A 820 3.67 -1.64 35.74
C MET A 820 3.08 -2.98 36.14
N VAL A 821 1.98 -3.35 35.54
CA VAL A 821 1.22 -4.57 35.84
C VAL A 821 0.99 -5.33 34.55
N GLU A 822 1.14 -6.65 34.62
CA GLU A 822 0.73 -7.55 33.54
C GLU A 822 -0.27 -8.59 34.02
N CYS A 823 -1.08 -9.07 33.10
CA CYS A 823 -1.95 -10.22 33.34
C CYS A 823 -1.86 -11.15 32.12
N ILE A 824 -1.24 -12.27 32.31
CA ILE A 824 -1.14 -13.31 31.27
C ILE A 824 -2.32 -14.25 31.39
N ASP A 825 -2.96 -14.58 30.22
CA ASP A 825 -4.21 -15.34 30.14
C ASP A 825 -5.35 -14.69 31.00
N ALA A 826 -5.53 -13.40 30.84
CA ALA A 826 -6.52 -12.61 31.57
C ALA A 826 -7.95 -13.09 31.26
N ASP A 827 -8.22 -13.55 30.04
CA ASP A 827 -9.45 -14.18 29.59
C ASP A 827 -9.85 -15.42 30.41
N ASN A 828 -8.89 -16.11 31.00
CA ASN A 828 -9.10 -17.25 31.91
C ASN A 828 -9.17 -16.84 33.38
N GLY A 829 -9.25 -15.53 33.66
CA GLY A 829 -9.36 -15.00 35.02
C GLY A 829 -8.07 -15.11 35.85
N SER A 830 -6.92 -15.12 35.19
CA SER A 830 -5.61 -15.10 35.85
C SER A 830 -5.42 -13.84 36.70
N PRO A 831 -4.65 -13.92 37.82
CA PRO A 831 -4.37 -12.74 38.64
C PRO A 831 -3.34 -11.82 37.99
N GLU A 832 -3.44 -10.54 38.28
CA GLU A 832 -2.43 -9.54 37.91
C GLU A 832 -1.10 -9.77 38.61
N ARG A 833 0.01 -9.55 37.91
CA ARG A 833 1.38 -9.53 38.44
C ARG A 833 1.97 -8.12 38.34
N VAL A 834 2.44 -7.60 39.48
CA VAL A 834 3.17 -6.33 39.53
C VAL A 834 4.61 -6.56 39.07
N VAL A 835 4.99 -5.97 37.95
CA VAL A 835 6.33 -6.05 37.38
C VAL A 835 7.25 -4.98 37.97
N PHE A 836 6.71 -3.78 38.18
CA PHE A 836 7.44 -2.62 38.70
C PHE A 836 6.52 -1.81 39.60
N SER A 837 7.06 -1.20 40.65
CA SER A 837 6.31 -0.32 41.55
C SER A 837 7.22 0.75 42.13
N ARG A 838 6.72 2.01 42.13
CA ARG A 838 7.43 3.20 42.61
C ARG A 838 6.45 4.15 43.30
N ALA A 839 6.82 4.75 44.44
CA ALA A 839 6.06 5.86 45.04
C ALA A 839 6.19 7.13 44.19
N VAL A 840 5.10 7.90 44.10
CA VAL A 840 5.05 9.17 43.32
C VAL A 840 4.54 10.28 44.20
N GLY A 841 5.07 11.48 44.01
CA GLY A 841 4.58 12.68 44.71
C GLY A 841 3.21 13.10 44.20
N SER A 842 2.46 13.79 45.07
CA SER A 842 1.17 14.39 44.73
C SER A 842 1.13 15.84 45.22
N GLU A 843 0.42 16.70 44.49
CA GLU A 843 0.21 18.11 44.83
C GLU A 843 -1.23 18.31 45.34
N PRO A 844 -1.45 19.09 46.41
CA PRO A 844 -2.80 19.41 46.88
C PRO A 844 -3.51 20.35 45.92
N LEU A 845 -4.75 20.02 45.56
CA LEU A 845 -5.59 20.91 44.75
C LEU A 845 -6.07 22.10 45.55
N PRO A 846 -6.12 23.29 44.98
CA PRO A 846 -6.62 24.48 45.70
C PRO A 846 -8.11 24.32 46.00
N VAL A 847 -8.50 24.58 47.26
CA VAL A 847 -9.91 24.57 47.69
C VAL A 847 -10.55 25.88 47.19
N PRO A 848 -11.62 25.84 46.36
CA PRO A 848 -12.32 27.05 45.93
C PRO A 848 -12.88 27.81 47.15
N ALA A 849 -12.59 29.10 47.20
CA ALA A 849 -12.96 29.96 48.35
C ALA A 849 -14.49 30.14 48.53
N SER A 850 -15.33 29.68 47.62
CA SER A 850 -16.79 29.91 47.57
C SER A 850 -17.70 28.84 48.18
N ASN A 851 -17.17 27.69 48.65
CA ASN A 851 -17.97 26.54 49.08
C ASN A 851 -17.98 26.30 50.56
N VAL A 852 -17.90 27.33 51.38
CA VAL A 852 -18.22 27.21 52.79
C VAL A 852 -19.75 27.38 53.00
N TYR A 853 -20.51 26.31 52.78
CA TYR A 853 -21.89 26.30 53.30
C TYR A 853 -21.83 26.29 54.81
N MET A 854 -22.15 27.42 55.40
CA MET A 854 -22.32 27.55 56.84
C MET A 854 -23.63 26.85 57.26
N SER A 855 -23.60 25.58 57.59
CA SER A 855 -24.67 24.96 58.43
C SER A 855 -24.45 25.39 59.84
N THR A 856 -25.42 26.04 60.41
CA THR A 856 -25.35 26.56 61.79
C THR A 856 -25.51 25.49 62.91
N THR A 857 -25.53 24.20 62.57
CA THR A 857 -25.87 23.15 63.60
C THR A 857 -24.87 21.99 63.72
N VAL A 858 -23.85 21.92 62.85
CA VAL A 858 -22.77 20.94 62.96
C VAL A 858 -21.42 21.65 62.71
N PRO A 859 -20.33 21.38 63.50
CA PRO A 859 -19.05 21.92 63.22
C PRO A 859 -18.62 21.46 61.82
N PRO A 860 -18.14 22.37 60.97
CA PRO A 860 -17.70 21.99 59.62
C PRO A 860 -16.51 21.02 59.77
N VAL A 861 -16.69 19.77 59.40
CA VAL A 861 -15.58 18.90 59.09
C VAL A 861 -14.99 19.44 57.80
N ALA A 862 -13.78 20.01 57.87
CA ALA A 862 -13.10 20.47 56.68
C ALA A 862 -12.98 19.25 55.71
N PRO A 863 -13.46 19.39 54.48
CA PRO A 863 -13.30 18.31 53.55
C PRO A 863 -11.81 17.98 53.39
N LEU A 864 -11.46 16.68 53.34
CA LEU A 864 -10.10 16.27 53.08
C LEU A 864 -9.67 16.84 51.73
N PRO A 865 -8.48 17.47 51.61
CA PRO A 865 -8.07 18.06 50.35
C PRO A 865 -7.85 16.96 49.31
N TYR A 866 -8.35 17.19 48.12
CA TYR A 866 -7.98 16.37 46.94
C TYR A 866 -6.48 16.58 46.62
N VAL A 867 -5.83 15.52 46.25
CA VAL A 867 -4.46 15.55 45.76
C VAL A 867 -4.40 15.05 44.30
N GLU A 868 -3.52 15.64 43.51
CA GLU A 868 -3.34 15.30 42.13
C GLU A 868 -1.92 14.81 41.88
N THR A 869 -1.79 13.78 41.02
CA THR A 869 -0.51 13.27 40.56
C THR A 869 -0.50 13.26 39.04
N THR A 870 0.44 13.97 38.45
CA THR A 870 0.60 14.02 36.98
C THR A 870 1.80 13.22 36.52
N VAL A 871 1.61 12.35 35.54
CA VAL A 871 2.65 11.53 34.91
C VAL A 871 2.38 11.39 33.41
N TYR A 872 3.42 11.41 32.60
CA TYR A 872 3.36 11.09 31.19
C TYR A 872 3.64 9.59 30.99
N PHE A 873 2.79 8.92 30.24
CA PHE A 873 2.92 7.52 29.91
C PHE A 873 3.23 7.34 28.43
N ARG A 874 4.03 6.33 28.15
CA ARG A 874 4.36 5.92 26.77
C ARG A 874 4.33 4.41 26.66
N ALA A 875 3.68 3.91 25.59
CA ALA A 875 3.74 2.53 25.13
C ALA A 875 4.27 2.50 23.69
N GLN A 876 5.26 1.65 23.42
CA GLN A 876 5.85 1.49 22.10
C GLN A 876 5.60 0.07 21.63
N VAL A 877 4.82 -0.07 20.56
CA VAL A 877 4.50 -1.34 19.91
C VAL A 877 5.37 -1.50 18.69
N LYS A 878 5.92 -2.68 18.50
CA LYS A 878 6.73 -3.05 17.33
C LYS A 878 6.50 -4.52 16.97
N ASP A 879 6.59 -4.80 15.69
CA ASP A 879 6.66 -6.14 15.17
C ASP A 879 8.05 -6.76 15.42
N VAL A 880 8.08 -8.06 15.63
CA VAL A 880 9.32 -8.83 15.74
C VAL A 880 9.22 -10.07 14.85
N PRO A 881 10.35 -10.53 14.26
CA PRO A 881 10.35 -11.72 13.41
C PRO A 881 9.77 -12.95 14.14
N ARG A 882 8.95 -13.70 13.41
CA ARG A 882 8.38 -14.98 13.86
C ARG A 882 8.48 -15.98 12.72
N GLU A 883 8.44 -17.28 13.04
CA GLU A 883 8.21 -18.30 12.02
C GLU A 883 6.82 -18.13 11.40
N GLY A 884 6.75 -18.11 10.08
CA GLY A 884 5.54 -17.85 9.31
C GLY A 884 5.42 -16.39 8.82
N ASN A 885 4.33 -16.08 8.14
CA ASN A 885 4.12 -14.78 7.45
C ASN A 885 3.59 -13.67 8.37
N VAL A 886 3.13 -14.01 9.58
CA VAL A 886 2.56 -13.05 10.51
C VAL A 886 3.58 -12.70 11.59
N PRO A 887 4.01 -11.44 11.73
CA PRO A 887 4.96 -11.05 12.76
C PRO A 887 4.32 -11.15 14.17
N ALA A 888 5.15 -11.44 15.17
CA ALA A 888 4.72 -11.28 16.56
C ALA A 888 4.80 -9.80 16.95
N SER A 889 4.00 -9.39 17.96
CA SER A 889 3.99 -8.03 18.48
C SER A 889 4.54 -7.99 19.90
N VAL A 890 5.40 -7.02 20.19
CA VAL A 890 5.88 -6.71 21.53
C VAL A 890 5.64 -5.24 21.86
N CYS A 891 5.40 -4.96 23.15
CA CYS A 891 5.21 -3.61 23.66
C CYS A 891 6.18 -3.33 24.80
N THR A 892 6.85 -2.18 24.76
CA THR A 892 7.66 -1.65 25.87
C THR A 892 6.99 -0.41 26.46
N PHE A 893 7.26 -0.14 27.74
CA PHE A 893 6.64 0.98 28.45
C PHE A 893 7.69 1.91 29.04
N SER A 894 7.36 3.19 29.06
CA SER A 894 8.15 4.21 29.73
C SER A 894 7.27 5.30 30.32
N TYR A 895 7.79 6.03 31.29
CA TYR A 895 7.09 7.14 31.94
C TYR A 895 8.01 8.36 32.08
N SER A 896 7.40 9.52 32.27
CA SER A 896 8.11 10.77 32.52
C SER A 896 7.33 11.63 33.51
N PHE A 897 8.04 12.44 34.32
CA PHE A 897 7.42 13.40 35.22
C PHE A 897 7.42 14.83 34.66
N ASP A 898 8.23 15.08 33.63
CA ASP A 898 8.42 16.40 33.02
C ASP A 898 8.06 16.44 31.52
N GLY A 899 7.66 15.29 30.95
CA GLY A 899 7.38 15.13 29.53
C GLY A 899 8.61 15.05 28.63
N ASN A 900 9.81 15.30 29.15
CA ASN A 900 11.07 15.35 28.40
C ASN A 900 12.02 14.19 28.74
N THR A 901 12.15 13.89 30.03
CA THR A 901 13.05 12.83 30.53
C THR A 901 12.27 11.54 30.70
N TRP A 902 12.53 10.56 29.85
CA TRP A 902 11.81 9.29 29.83
C TRP A 902 12.55 8.19 30.57
N HIS A 903 11.86 7.51 31.46
CA HIS A 903 12.34 6.38 32.23
C HIS A 903 11.71 5.10 31.69
N LYS A 904 12.54 4.18 31.19
CA LYS A 904 12.07 2.86 30.77
C LYS A 904 11.61 2.05 31.98
N VAL A 905 10.61 1.22 31.80
CA VAL A 905 10.25 0.21 32.79
C VAL A 905 11.28 -0.91 32.74
N ILE A 906 11.92 -1.18 33.88
CA ILE A 906 12.96 -2.20 34.03
C ILE A 906 12.43 -3.32 34.92
N SER A 907 12.57 -4.58 34.50
CA SER A 907 12.32 -5.78 35.27
C SER A 907 13.55 -6.68 35.20
N ASP A 908 14.01 -7.18 36.36
CA ASP A 908 15.18 -8.06 36.43
C ASP A 908 16.45 -7.53 35.74
N GLY A 909 16.62 -6.18 35.74
CA GLY A 909 17.78 -5.49 35.18
C GLY A 909 17.73 -5.28 33.67
N GLN A 910 16.64 -5.66 33.01
CA GLN A 910 16.41 -5.47 31.57
C GLN A 910 15.16 -4.63 31.32
N GLU A 911 15.09 -4.01 30.13
CA GLU A 911 13.87 -3.33 29.70
C GLU A 911 12.73 -4.36 29.61
N TYR A 912 11.62 -4.04 30.26
CA TYR A 912 10.46 -4.92 30.25
C TYR A 912 9.79 -4.92 28.87
N GLU A 913 9.65 -6.09 28.28
CA GLU A 913 8.94 -6.32 27.05
C GLU A 913 7.70 -7.20 27.30
N PHE A 914 6.53 -6.68 26.94
CA PHE A 914 5.27 -7.41 26.98
C PHE A 914 4.98 -8.01 25.61
N LYS A 915 4.78 -9.34 25.54
CA LYS A 915 4.32 -10.00 24.32
C LYS A 915 2.82 -9.78 24.16
N VAL A 916 2.45 -9.01 23.15
CA VAL A 916 1.05 -8.69 22.89
C VAL A 916 0.34 -9.93 22.29
N ARG A 917 -0.91 -10.13 22.72
CA ARG A 917 -1.82 -11.15 22.18
C ARG A 917 -3.08 -10.48 21.65
N PRO A 918 -3.75 -11.07 20.63
CA PRO A 918 -5.05 -10.58 20.18
C PRO A 918 -6.10 -10.68 21.30
N GLY A 919 -7.24 -10.01 21.12
CA GLY A 919 -8.45 -10.26 21.85
C GLY A 919 -9.27 -11.41 21.25
N ARG A 920 -10.47 -11.64 21.78
CA ARG A 920 -11.37 -12.69 21.24
C ARG A 920 -11.95 -12.25 19.89
N TRP A 921 -11.49 -12.83 18.81
CA TRP A 921 -11.83 -12.54 17.39
C TRP A 921 -11.42 -11.16 16.90
N ILE A 922 -10.67 -10.40 17.67
CA ILE A 922 -10.23 -9.03 17.34
C ILE A 922 -8.73 -8.87 17.62
N GLY A 923 -8.13 -7.84 17.06
CA GLY A 923 -6.77 -7.41 17.39
C GLY A 923 -6.66 -6.88 18.83
N ALA A 924 -5.43 -6.73 19.30
CA ALA A 924 -5.16 -6.00 20.51
C ALA A 924 -5.56 -4.53 20.38
N LYS A 925 -5.85 -3.89 21.49
CA LYS A 925 -6.22 -2.49 21.58
C LYS A 925 -5.31 -1.74 22.56
N VAL A 926 -5.21 -0.44 22.37
CA VAL A 926 -4.52 0.45 23.29
C VAL A 926 -5.47 1.53 23.79
N GLY A 927 -5.41 1.87 25.08
CA GLY A 927 -6.36 2.85 25.62
C GLY A 927 -6.17 3.22 27.06
N LEU A 928 -7.19 3.85 27.61
CA LEU A 928 -7.23 4.47 28.91
C LEU A 928 -8.34 3.85 29.78
N TYR A 929 -8.15 3.87 31.09
CA TYR A 929 -9.18 3.47 32.04
C TYR A 929 -9.01 4.17 33.38
N CYS A 930 -10.10 4.22 34.15
CA CYS A 930 -10.09 4.64 35.55
C CYS A 930 -11.09 3.78 36.36
N ASN A 931 -10.59 3.00 37.29
CA ASN A 931 -11.35 2.00 38.03
C ASN A 931 -11.25 2.21 39.53
N ARG A 932 -12.28 1.73 40.29
CA ARG A 932 -12.21 1.56 41.72
C ARG A 932 -12.75 0.19 42.16
N TYR A 933 -12.22 -0.31 43.26
CA TYR A 933 -12.57 -1.60 43.82
C TYR A 933 -13.12 -1.40 45.22
N HIS A 934 -14.14 -2.18 45.64
CA HIS A 934 -14.66 -2.21 46.99
C HIS A 934 -15.30 -0.94 47.55
N SER A 935 -15.65 0.06 46.74
CA SER A 935 -16.26 1.31 47.22
C SER A 935 -17.46 1.72 46.37
N LYS A 936 -18.62 1.93 47.04
CA LYS A 936 -19.91 2.16 46.36
C LYS A 936 -20.39 3.61 46.36
N ASN A 937 -19.69 4.57 47.00
CA ASN A 937 -20.30 5.85 47.29
C ASN A 937 -19.93 6.97 46.30
N ASP A 938 -18.66 7.22 46.08
CA ASP A 938 -18.20 8.36 45.28
C ASP A 938 -16.92 7.98 44.54
N SER A 939 -16.52 8.77 43.57
CA SER A 939 -15.38 8.48 42.69
C SER A 939 -14.34 9.60 42.72
N GLY A 940 -13.06 9.22 42.56
CA GLY A 940 -12.03 10.05 41.98
C GLY A 940 -12.12 10.05 40.46
N TRP A 941 -11.12 10.61 39.85
CA TRP A 941 -11.03 10.70 38.36
C TRP A 941 -9.58 10.77 37.88
N MET A 942 -9.41 10.52 36.61
CA MET A 942 -8.21 10.92 35.85
C MET A 942 -8.58 11.93 34.78
N GLU A 943 -7.67 12.82 34.46
CA GLU A 943 -7.71 13.67 33.26
C GLU A 943 -6.58 13.29 32.33
N SER A 944 -6.88 13.20 31.03
CA SER A 944 -5.90 13.08 29.98
C SER A 944 -5.97 14.32 29.11
N ASP A 945 -4.86 15.04 28.94
CA ASP A 945 -4.84 16.26 28.13
C ASP A 945 -4.85 15.93 26.64
N TRP A 946 -4.25 14.83 26.29
CA TRP A 946 -4.17 14.34 24.91
C TRP A 946 -3.75 12.87 24.89
N PHE A 947 -4.08 12.24 23.79
CA PHE A 947 -3.64 10.88 23.43
C PHE A 947 -3.05 10.90 22.04
N ARG A 948 -1.73 10.78 21.92
CA ARG A 948 -1.02 10.97 20.67
C ARG A 948 -0.37 9.66 20.22
N ILE A 949 -0.58 9.35 18.95
CA ILE A 949 0.07 8.23 18.25
C ILE A 949 1.07 8.80 17.25
N SER A 950 2.24 8.19 17.17
CA SER A 950 3.28 8.49 16.19
C SER A 950 3.88 7.19 15.62
N TYR A 951 4.35 7.24 14.37
CA TYR A 951 4.84 6.12 13.58
C TYR A 951 6.34 6.16 13.38
#